data_3db5aacf155cd050b257578fab06ed2a
#
_entry.id   3db5aacf155cd050b257578fab06ed2a
#
_cell.length_a   1.000
_cell.length_b   1.000
_cell.length_c   1.000
_cell.angle_alpha   90.00
_cell.angle_beta   90.00
_cell.angle_gamma   90.00
#
_symmetry.space_group_name_H-M   'P 1'
#
loop_
_entity.id
_entity.type
_entity.pdbx_description
1 polymer ?
#
loop_
_entity_poly.entity_id
_entity_poly.type
_entity_poly.pdbx_seq_one_letter_code
_entity_poly.pdbx_strand_id
1 'polypeptide(L)'
;MIRITDILDTITDYFPEADVDIVERAYIFSAKVHDGQLRLSGEPYLSHPLEVASILADMRLDTTSIACGLLHDVVEDTHATIEDIENMFGQDAAKIIEGLTKISKLSFDTAKARQAGNIRKMILAMADDIRVILIKLADRLHNSRTLHYHKSEQKKQIIAQETLDIYAPIAARLGIFWIKNELEDISFFHTHPEEYEKIKQLVRTSEIDREYYVREVKNTIQDILNQEGIVCTVTGRHKQYYSIYQKMINQSLDFEEVYDIIAFRVIVDTIPKCYETLGHIHAKWKPVPKKLKDYIGFPKPNGYKSLHTTVIGPHGERMEVQIRTHEMDQVAKSGIAAHWSYKEGKTLNDESKTAFAWLRNLVENQETAADPDEFLENVRIDLFPKDIYVFTPTGEVKNLPKGATPVDFAYMIHTEVGHQCSGAKINGRLRPLQTQLQTGDTVEITTFKGHHPSPDWLAFVKTGKAKSRIQQWIRKQETDRSISLGREMCEKAFRKHKLNFSELVNTKEMEAIAQEFNFKKTEDLIAHIGYGKITPLQVIGKLLPDVKPKKEETLFSKFISRRKEKKGKDTDGIIVDGQDDILIRFGNCCQPIPGDAITGYITHGAGITVHRQGCVNALKMNPERQIQVSWREGSAGAFQVRLNVQAYDKTGLLADLSTLLKQMNANVVDIRLESEKNKMVNGFFTIAVKDIDHLDDIITKLKKIDSVQEISRA
;
A
#
# COMPACT_ATOMS: atom_id res chain seq x y z
N MET A 1 -29.46 23.98 -15.05
CA MET A 1 -28.37 23.83 -16.03
C MET A 1 -27.45 25.04 -15.88
N ILE A 2 -26.20 24.84 -15.56
CA ILE A 2 -25.20 25.91 -15.41
C ILE A 2 -24.97 26.55 -16.77
N ARG A 3 -24.86 27.90 -16.79
CA ARG A 3 -24.57 28.66 -18.01
C ARG A 3 -23.09 29.04 -17.97
N ILE A 4 -22.52 29.28 -19.17
CA ILE A 4 -21.13 29.76 -19.23
C ILE A 4 -20.97 31.12 -18.51
N THR A 5 -21.98 32.00 -18.59
CA THR A 5 -22.00 33.27 -17.88
C THR A 5 -21.83 33.13 -16.36
N ASP A 6 -22.49 32.12 -15.75
CA ASP A 6 -22.41 31.86 -14.31
C ASP A 6 -20.95 31.48 -13.90
N ILE A 7 -20.25 30.75 -14.78
CA ILE A 7 -18.83 30.38 -14.61
C ILE A 7 -17.93 31.62 -14.71
N LEU A 8 -18.18 32.46 -15.75
CA LEU A 8 -17.40 33.70 -15.97
C LEU A 8 -17.58 34.67 -14.82
N ASP A 9 -18.81 34.85 -14.31
CA ASP A 9 -19.11 35.68 -13.15
C ASP A 9 -18.35 35.14 -11.90
N THR A 10 -18.36 33.84 -11.68
CA THR A 10 -17.61 33.22 -10.59
C THR A 10 -16.11 33.48 -10.70
N ILE A 11 -15.53 33.38 -11.91
CA ILE A 11 -14.09 33.64 -12.14
C ILE A 11 -13.79 35.13 -11.82
N THR A 12 -14.58 36.04 -12.34
CA THR A 12 -14.35 37.48 -12.16
C THR A 12 -14.53 37.94 -10.70
N ASP A 13 -15.35 37.24 -9.93
CA ASP A 13 -15.52 37.52 -8.48
C ASP A 13 -14.23 37.25 -7.68
N TYR A 14 -13.45 36.24 -7.99
CA TYR A 14 -12.19 35.94 -7.28
C TYR A 14 -10.94 36.41 -8.02
N PHE A 15 -11.03 36.66 -9.31
CA PHE A 15 -9.92 37.15 -10.16
C PHE A 15 -10.44 38.19 -11.18
N PRO A 16 -10.66 39.45 -10.77
CA PRO A 16 -11.24 40.47 -11.63
C PRO A 16 -10.45 40.82 -12.91
N GLU A 17 -9.13 40.55 -12.91
CA GLU A 17 -8.24 40.80 -14.06
C GLU A 17 -8.02 39.54 -14.91
N ALA A 18 -8.81 38.47 -14.70
CA ALA A 18 -8.67 37.22 -15.43
C ALA A 18 -8.96 37.40 -16.94
N ASP A 19 -8.11 36.82 -17.76
CA ASP A 19 -8.41 36.64 -19.19
C ASP A 19 -9.41 35.49 -19.37
N VAL A 20 -10.68 35.86 -19.45
CA VAL A 20 -11.78 34.90 -19.62
C VAL A 20 -12.01 34.46 -21.08
N ASP A 21 -11.37 35.13 -22.06
CA ASP A 21 -11.52 34.82 -23.50
C ASP A 21 -11.15 33.35 -23.79
N ILE A 22 -10.12 32.80 -23.13
CA ILE A 22 -9.74 31.42 -23.28
C ILE A 22 -10.86 30.43 -22.86
N VAL A 23 -11.62 30.79 -21.83
CA VAL A 23 -12.73 29.96 -21.31
C VAL A 23 -13.92 30.02 -22.29
N GLU A 24 -14.24 31.21 -22.81
CA GLU A 24 -15.31 31.35 -23.83
C GLU A 24 -14.96 30.59 -25.11
N ARG A 25 -13.74 30.71 -25.60
CA ARG A 25 -13.27 29.95 -26.79
C ARG A 25 -13.32 28.43 -26.54
N ALA A 26 -12.92 27.97 -25.37
CA ALA A 26 -12.99 26.57 -25.00
C ALA A 26 -14.44 26.05 -24.97
N TYR A 27 -15.38 26.85 -24.44
CA TYR A 27 -16.80 26.53 -24.46
C TYR A 27 -17.34 26.39 -25.88
N ILE A 28 -17.05 27.37 -26.76
CA ILE A 28 -17.51 27.37 -28.16
C ILE A 28 -16.94 26.15 -28.91
N PHE A 29 -15.66 25.85 -28.70
CA PHE A 29 -15.01 24.72 -29.32
C PHE A 29 -15.61 23.40 -28.85
N SER A 30 -15.74 23.20 -27.51
CA SER A 30 -16.35 22.00 -26.93
C SER A 30 -17.80 21.81 -27.39
N ALA A 31 -18.60 22.87 -27.45
CA ALA A 31 -19.97 22.83 -27.94
C ALA A 31 -20.05 22.36 -29.41
N LYS A 32 -19.12 22.85 -30.25
CA LYS A 32 -19.06 22.51 -31.68
C LYS A 32 -18.66 21.04 -31.93
N VAL A 33 -17.67 20.53 -31.20
CA VAL A 33 -17.16 19.17 -31.42
C VAL A 33 -18.02 18.06 -30.78
N HIS A 34 -18.84 18.41 -29.78
CA HIS A 34 -19.80 17.51 -29.14
C HIS A 34 -21.24 17.71 -29.66
N ASP A 35 -21.43 18.47 -30.76
CA ASP A 35 -22.76 18.72 -31.29
C ASP A 35 -23.49 17.40 -31.65
N GLY A 36 -24.76 17.31 -31.20
CA GLY A 36 -25.59 16.11 -31.42
C GLY A 36 -25.31 14.94 -30.46
N GLN A 37 -24.28 14.99 -29.62
CA GLN A 37 -24.00 13.94 -28.63
C GLN A 37 -24.89 14.09 -27.39
N LEU A 38 -25.42 12.96 -26.89
CA LEU A 38 -26.25 12.88 -25.68
C LEU A 38 -25.61 12.00 -24.63
N ARG A 39 -25.77 12.37 -23.36
CA ARG A 39 -25.40 11.55 -22.20
C ARG A 39 -26.41 10.44 -21.92
N LEU A 40 -26.07 9.52 -20.99
CA LEU A 40 -27.00 8.48 -20.51
C LEU A 40 -28.24 9.06 -19.81
N SER A 41 -28.17 10.29 -19.30
CA SER A 41 -29.30 11.03 -18.77
C SER A 41 -30.29 11.54 -19.84
N GLY A 42 -29.87 11.54 -21.11
CA GLY A 42 -30.62 12.14 -22.23
C GLY A 42 -30.34 13.64 -22.42
N GLU A 43 -29.50 14.25 -21.60
CA GLU A 43 -29.06 15.64 -21.74
C GLU A 43 -27.97 15.79 -22.82
N PRO A 44 -27.84 16.99 -23.44
CA PRO A 44 -26.71 17.28 -24.30
C PRO A 44 -25.37 17.02 -23.60
N TYR A 45 -24.39 16.45 -24.33
CA TYR A 45 -23.08 16.11 -23.75
C TYR A 45 -22.40 17.30 -23.10
N LEU A 46 -22.54 18.50 -23.68
CA LEU A 46 -21.95 19.75 -23.21
C LEU A 46 -22.31 20.10 -21.76
N SER A 47 -23.42 19.57 -21.21
CA SER A 47 -23.75 19.76 -19.78
C SER A 47 -22.67 19.28 -18.84
N HIS A 48 -21.94 18.21 -19.22
CA HIS A 48 -20.87 17.65 -18.41
C HIS A 48 -19.61 18.55 -18.34
N PRO A 49 -19.00 18.96 -19.45
CA PRO A 49 -17.88 19.91 -19.41
C PRO A 49 -18.21 21.23 -18.68
N LEU A 50 -19.43 21.73 -18.81
CA LEU A 50 -19.87 22.94 -18.07
C LEU A 50 -19.90 22.70 -16.57
N GLU A 51 -20.44 21.58 -16.09
CA GLU A 51 -20.45 21.24 -14.66
C GLU A 51 -19.03 21.02 -14.14
N VAL A 52 -18.15 20.35 -14.90
CA VAL A 52 -16.73 20.20 -14.55
C VAL A 52 -16.04 21.56 -14.43
N ALA A 53 -16.25 22.46 -15.40
CA ALA A 53 -15.68 23.80 -15.38
C ALA A 53 -16.20 24.62 -14.17
N SER A 54 -17.49 24.50 -13.83
CA SER A 54 -18.07 25.15 -12.66
C SER A 54 -17.44 24.64 -11.36
N ILE A 55 -17.25 23.32 -11.23
CA ILE A 55 -16.55 22.72 -10.05
C ILE A 55 -15.12 23.30 -9.94
N LEU A 56 -14.40 23.46 -11.06
CA LEU A 56 -13.06 24.05 -11.07
C LEU A 56 -13.06 25.55 -10.73
N ALA A 57 -14.08 26.28 -11.16
CA ALA A 57 -14.28 27.69 -10.76
C ALA A 57 -14.58 27.82 -9.27
N ASP A 58 -15.40 26.94 -8.68
CA ASP A 58 -15.64 26.84 -7.23
C ASP A 58 -14.37 26.53 -6.45
N MET A 59 -13.43 25.79 -7.05
CA MET A 59 -12.09 25.54 -6.50
C MET A 59 -11.16 26.74 -6.66
N ARG A 60 -11.57 27.80 -7.38
CA ARG A 60 -10.82 29.02 -7.67
C ARG A 60 -9.53 28.78 -8.44
N LEU A 61 -9.59 27.92 -9.47
CA LEU A 61 -8.45 27.65 -10.35
C LEU A 61 -8.26 28.74 -11.41
N ASP A 62 -7.10 28.68 -12.09
CA ASP A 62 -6.77 29.56 -13.19
C ASP A 62 -7.64 29.33 -14.42
N THR A 63 -7.72 30.33 -15.32
CA THR A 63 -8.56 30.27 -16.53
C THR A 63 -8.17 29.14 -17.48
N THR A 64 -6.86 28.82 -17.56
CA THR A 64 -6.37 27.68 -18.35
C THR A 64 -6.89 26.34 -17.81
N SER A 65 -6.88 26.15 -16.48
CA SER A 65 -7.44 24.92 -15.86
C SER A 65 -8.93 24.78 -16.13
N ILE A 66 -9.69 25.88 -16.03
CA ILE A 66 -11.14 25.89 -16.30
C ILE A 66 -11.42 25.61 -17.78
N ALA A 67 -10.66 26.23 -18.69
CA ALA A 67 -10.73 25.94 -20.12
C ALA A 67 -10.42 24.46 -20.42
N CYS A 68 -9.39 23.90 -19.77
CA CYS A 68 -9.09 22.46 -19.88
C CYS A 68 -10.23 21.58 -19.31
N GLY A 69 -10.96 22.04 -18.29
CA GLY A 69 -12.18 21.38 -17.82
C GLY A 69 -13.29 21.33 -18.87
N LEU A 70 -13.43 22.37 -19.70
CA LEU A 70 -14.36 22.36 -20.85
C LEU A 70 -13.88 21.46 -22.00
N LEU A 71 -12.57 21.20 -22.10
CA LEU A 71 -11.93 20.48 -23.21
C LEU A 71 -11.51 19.04 -22.83
N HIS A 72 -11.71 18.58 -21.59
CA HIS A 72 -11.06 17.38 -21.05
C HIS A 72 -11.38 16.08 -21.82
N ASP A 73 -12.59 15.94 -22.35
CA ASP A 73 -13.04 14.77 -23.12
C ASP A 73 -12.96 14.97 -24.64
N VAL A 74 -12.63 16.18 -25.11
CA VAL A 74 -12.67 16.54 -26.54
C VAL A 74 -11.79 15.61 -27.38
N VAL A 75 -10.57 15.32 -26.92
CA VAL A 75 -9.61 14.46 -27.64
C VAL A 75 -9.95 12.97 -27.51
N GLU A 76 -10.69 12.58 -26.46
CA GLU A 76 -11.09 11.18 -26.23
C GLU A 76 -12.35 10.81 -26.99
N ASP A 77 -13.34 11.68 -27.00
CA ASP A 77 -14.69 11.39 -27.45
C ASP A 77 -15.03 12.02 -28.83
N THR A 78 -14.10 12.77 -29.44
CA THR A 78 -14.31 13.42 -30.74
C THR A 78 -13.12 13.21 -31.68
N HIS A 79 -13.15 13.88 -32.84
CA HIS A 79 -12.09 13.83 -33.84
C HIS A 79 -10.98 14.88 -33.62
N ALA A 80 -11.08 15.70 -32.57
CA ALA A 80 -10.08 16.71 -32.28
C ALA A 80 -8.76 16.08 -31.79
N THR A 81 -7.66 16.70 -32.16
CA THR A 81 -6.30 16.22 -31.82
C THR A 81 -5.64 17.12 -30.80
N ILE A 82 -4.57 16.63 -30.14
CA ILE A 82 -3.74 17.45 -29.24
C ILE A 82 -3.13 18.64 -29.98
N GLU A 83 -2.80 18.48 -31.25
CA GLU A 83 -2.27 19.56 -32.10
C GLU A 83 -3.29 20.68 -32.31
N ASP A 84 -4.59 20.34 -32.49
CA ASP A 84 -5.67 21.33 -32.55
C ASP A 84 -5.78 22.12 -31.25
N ILE A 85 -5.67 21.43 -30.10
CA ILE A 85 -5.68 22.08 -28.80
C ILE A 85 -4.46 23.01 -28.64
N GLU A 86 -3.25 22.56 -29.00
CA GLU A 86 -2.04 23.39 -28.95
C GLU A 86 -2.16 24.66 -29.78
N ASN A 87 -2.65 24.54 -31.02
CA ASN A 87 -2.82 25.66 -31.93
C ASN A 87 -3.86 26.68 -31.45
N MET A 88 -4.93 26.24 -30.79
CA MET A 88 -6.04 27.11 -30.38
C MET A 88 -5.90 27.65 -28.95
N PHE A 89 -5.35 26.87 -28.03
CA PHE A 89 -5.33 27.17 -26.57
C PHE A 89 -3.92 27.21 -26.00
N GLY A 90 -2.89 26.93 -26.80
CA GLY A 90 -1.50 27.00 -26.43
C GLY A 90 -0.94 25.70 -25.81
N GLN A 91 0.39 25.69 -25.67
CA GLN A 91 1.16 24.50 -25.28
C GLN A 91 0.82 24.03 -23.85
N ASP A 92 0.47 24.96 -22.94
CA ASP A 92 0.14 24.64 -21.55
C ASP A 92 -1.17 23.84 -21.49
N ALA A 93 -2.22 24.28 -22.16
CA ALA A 93 -3.49 23.54 -22.26
C ALA A 93 -3.31 22.19 -22.94
N ALA A 94 -2.51 22.11 -24.03
CA ALA A 94 -2.24 20.85 -24.72
C ALA A 94 -1.56 19.82 -23.82
N LYS A 95 -0.58 20.21 -23.01
CA LYS A 95 0.08 19.32 -22.01
C LYS A 95 -0.90 18.78 -20.98
N ILE A 96 -1.79 19.61 -20.45
CA ILE A 96 -2.79 19.20 -19.47
C ILE A 96 -3.74 18.17 -20.11
N ILE A 97 -4.26 18.44 -21.31
CA ILE A 97 -5.19 17.55 -22.03
C ILE A 97 -4.48 16.23 -22.41
N GLU A 98 -3.22 16.29 -22.86
CA GLU A 98 -2.42 15.09 -23.11
C GLU A 98 -2.27 14.23 -21.84
N GLY A 99 -2.02 14.86 -20.70
CA GLY A 99 -1.96 14.19 -19.39
C GLY A 99 -3.26 13.49 -19.04
N LEU A 100 -4.41 14.12 -19.25
CA LEU A 100 -5.75 13.54 -19.04
C LEU A 100 -5.99 12.34 -19.96
N THR A 101 -5.70 12.48 -21.26
CA THR A 101 -5.91 11.45 -22.29
C THR A 101 -4.99 10.23 -22.09
N LYS A 102 -3.75 10.41 -21.62
CA LYS A 102 -2.82 9.31 -21.33
C LYS A 102 -3.33 8.38 -20.23
N ILE A 103 -4.19 8.86 -19.35
CA ILE A 103 -4.77 8.07 -18.25
C ILE A 103 -5.75 7.02 -18.80
N SER A 104 -6.46 7.28 -19.89
CA SER A 104 -7.60 6.48 -20.39
C SER A 104 -7.23 5.36 -21.37
N LYS A 105 -6.08 5.42 -22.06
CA LYS A 105 -5.76 4.57 -23.24
C LYS A 105 -4.91 3.33 -22.98
N LEU A 106 -5.28 2.36 -22.10
CA LEU A 106 -4.55 1.08 -22.03
C LEU A 106 -5.46 -0.15 -22.10
N SER A 107 -5.04 -1.14 -22.89
CA SER A 107 -5.53 -2.53 -22.83
C SER A 107 -4.65 -3.34 -21.88
N PHE A 108 -5.25 -4.05 -20.94
CA PHE A 108 -4.57 -4.93 -20.00
C PHE A 108 -5.28 -6.29 -19.95
N ASP A 109 -4.52 -7.34 -19.68
CA ASP A 109 -5.00 -8.72 -19.66
C ASP A 109 -5.96 -9.03 -18.51
N THR A 110 -5.91 -8.26 -17.42
CA THR A 110 -6.80 -8.43 -16.25
C THR A 110 -7.39 -7.09 -15.78
N ALA A 111 -8.57 -7.14 -15.14
CA ALA A 111 -9.21 -5.96 -14.54
C ALA A 111 -8.33 -5.27 -13.48
N LYS A 112 -7.62 -6.04 -12.65
CA LYS A 112 -6.69 -5.53 -11.63
C LYS A 112 -5.45 -4.88 -12.23
N ALA A 113 -4.84 -5.52 -13.27
CA ALA A 113 -3.70 -4.93 -13.95
C ALA A 113 -4.09 -3.61 -14.65
N ARG A 114 -5.31 -3.54 -15.19
CA ARG A 114 -5.87 -2.30 -15.76
C ARG A 114 -6.00 -1.21 -14.72
N GLN A 115 -6.57 -1.52 -13.55
CA GLN A 115 -6.72 -0.57 -12.46
C GLN A 115 -5.35 -0.06 -11.97
N ALA A 116 -4.39 -0.94 -11.72
CA ALA A 116 -3.03 -0.58 -11.32
C ALA A 116 -2.33 0.30 -12.36
N GLY A 117 -2.44 -0.07 -13.64
CA GLY A 117 -1.88 0.70 -14.76
C GLY A 117 -2.47 2.10 -14.89
N ASN A 118 -3.80 2.23 -14.75
CA ASN A 118 -4.49 3.52 -14.80
C ASN A 118 -4.06 4.42 -13.64
N ILE A 119 -4.00 3.88 -12.42
CA ILE A 119 -3.55 4.62 -11.23
C ILE A 119 -2.09 5.05 -11.39
N ARG A 120 -1.22 4.17 -11.88
CA ARG A 120 0.20 4.49 -12.12
C ARG A 120 0.36 5.66 -13.08
N LYS A 121 -0.36 5.66 -14.20
CA LYS A 121 -0.34 6.77 -15.16
C LYS A 121 -0.89 8.05 -14.57
N MET A 122 -2.00 7.95 -13.82
CA MET A 122 -2.59 9.10 -13.15
C MET A 122 -1.59 9.75 -12.19
N ILE A 123 -0.87 8.96 -11.39
CA ILE A 123 0.14 9.45 -10.46
C ILE A 123 1.32 10.09 -11.23
N LEU A 124 1.77 9.51 -12.35
CA LEU A 124 2.81 10.09 -13.19
C LEU A 124 2.37 11.43 -13.81
N ALA A 125 1.17 11.48 -14.37
CA ALA A 125 0.61 12.71 -14.94
C ALA A 125 0.44 13.83 -13.89
N MET A 126 0.04 13.45 -12.66
CA MET A 126 -0.03 14.38 -11.52
C MET A 126 1.32 14.94 -11.10
N ALA A 127 2.39 14.16 -11.25
CA ALA A 127 3.74 14.61 -10.90
C ALA A 127 4.28 15.62 -11.91
N ASP A 128 3.82 15.53 -13.18
CA ASP A 128 4.15 16.49 -14.22
C ASP A 128 3.35 17.80 -14.07
N ASP A 129 2.03 17.69 -13.85
CA ASP A 129 1.14 18.84 -13.60
C ASP A 129 -0.04 18.47 -12.69
N ILE A 130 -0.16 19.14 -11.54
CA ILE A 130 -1.23 18.87 -10.56
C ILE A 130 -2.62 19.21 -11.10
N ARG A 131 -2.74 20.12 -12.08
CA ARG A 131 -4.02 20.52 -12.68
C ARG A 131 -4.73 19.33 -13.30
N VAL A 132 -3.97 18.35 -13.83
CA VAL A 132 -4.50 17.09 -14.38
C VAL A 132 -5.38 16.36 -13.35
N ILE A 133 -4.91 16.21 -12.10
CA ILE A 133 -5.73 15.51 -11.08
C ILE A 133 -6.89 16.37 -10.58
N LEU A 134 -6.74 17.70 -10.50
CA LEU A 134 -7.82 18.57 -10.09
C LEU A 134 -8.99 18.52 -11.08
N ILE A 135 -8.69 18.55 -12.38
CA ILE A 135 -9.68 18.35 -13.45
C ILE A 135 -10.31 16.94 -13.36
N LYS A 136 -9.48 15.90 -13.12
CA LYS A 136 -9.98 14.52 -12.99
C LYS A 136 -10.84 14.30 -11.75
N LEU A 137 -10.58 15.03 -10.65
CA LEU A 137 -11.45 15.02 -9.47
C LEU A 137 -12.79 15.70 -9.73
N ALA A 138 -12.80 16.82 -10.47
CA ALA A 138 -14.02 17.51 -10.86
C ALA A 138 -14.86 16.64 -11.82
N ASP A 139 -14.22 16.00 -12.80
CA ASP A 139 -14.84 15.02 -13.70
C ASP A 139 -15.46 13.86 -12.90
N ARG A 140 -14.69 13.23 -12.02
CA ARG A 140 -15.15 12.13 -11.17
C ARG A 140 -16.32 12.53 -10.29
N LEU A 141 -16.30 13.74 -9.73
CA LEU A 141 -17.38 14.25 -8.90
C LEU A 141 -18.68 14.38 -9.70
N HIS A 142 -18.62 15.02 -10.88
CA HIS A 142 -19.81 15.13 -11.73
C HIS A 142 -20.31 13.77 -12.22
N ASN A 143 -19.40 12.87 -12.61
CA ASN A 143 -19.76 11.49 -12.99
C ASN A 143 -20.39 10.72 -11.81
N SER A 144 -19.94 10.96 -10.58
CA SER A 144 -20.56 10.36 -9.38
C SER A 144 -21.98 10.90 -9.14
N ARG A 145 -22.18 12.23 -9.28
CA ARG A 145 -23.51 12.86 -9.17
C ARG A 145 -24.54 12.27 -10.16
N THR A 146 -24.07 11.89 -11.34
CA THR A 146 -24.91 11.32 -12.41
C THR A 146 -24.86 9.79 -12.49
N LEU A 147 -24.21 9.12 -11.54
CA LEU A 147 -24.01 7.66 -11.53
C LEU A 147 -25.34 6.87 -11.51
N HIS A 148 -26.37 7.44 -10.93
CA HIS A 148 -27.71 6.82 -10.84
C HIS A 148 -28.36 6.58 -12.24
N TYR A 149 -28.00 7.31 -13.28
CA TYR A 149 -28.46 7.07 -14.65
C TYR A 149 -27.84 5.83 -15.32
N HIS A 150 -26.79 5.26 -14.74
CA HIS A 150 -26.14 4.07 -15.30
C HIS A 150 -27.06 2.83 -15.16
N LYS A 151 -27.25 2.06 -16.24
CA LYS A 151 -28.20 0.93 -16.27
C LYS A 151 -27.77 -0.29 -15.49
N SER A 152 -26.48 -0.49 -15.24
CA SER A 152 -25.92 -1.68 -14.58
C SER A 152 -25.55 -1.39 -13.13
N GLU A 153 -26.19 -2.04 -12.18
CA GLU A 153 -25.87 -1.94 -10.75
C GLU A 153 -24.43 -2.39 -10.45
N GLN A 154 -23.96 -3.47 -11.11
CA GLN A 154 -22.56 -3.91 -10.95
C GLN A 154 -21.56 -2.82 -11.34
N LYS A 155 -21.80 -2.12 -12.47
CA LYS A 155 -20.91 -1.02 -12.88
C LYS A 155 -20.99 0.16 -11.92
N LYS A 156 -22.20 0.50 -11.39
CA LYS A 156 -22.33 1.53 -10.35
C LYS A 156 -21.47 1.19 -9.14
N GLN A 157 -21.55 -0.04 -8.64
CA GLN A 157 -20.76 -0.50 -7.50
C GLN A 157 -19.25 -0.44 -7.75
N ILE A 158 -18.79 -0.88 -8.93
CA ILE A 158 -17.35 -0.85 -9.30
C ILE A 158 -16.85 0.59 -9.33
N ILE A 159 -17.59 1.52 -9.98
CA ILE A 159 -17.21 2.94 -10.08
C ILE A 159 -17.22 3.59 -8.69
N ALA A 160 -18.24 3.31 -7.89
CA ALA A 160 -18.35 3.83 -6.52
C ALA A 160 -17.23 3.30 -5.63
N GLN A 161 -16.88 2.01 -5.71
CA GLN A 161 -15.77 1.43 -4.96
C GLN A 161 -14.42 2.02 -5.38
N GLU A 162 -14.17 2.18 -6.69
CA GLU A 162 -12.98 2.86 -7.19
C GLU A 162 -12.88 4.29 -6.66
N THR A 163 -14.01 5.00 -6.60
CA THR A 163 -14.09 6.36 -6.08
C THR A 163 -13.72 6.41 -4.59
N LEU A 164 -14.22 5.48 -3.76
CA LEU A 164 -13.86 5.36 -2.34
C LEU A 164 -12.39 4.96 -2.13
N ASP A 165 -11.86 4.08 -2.96
CA ASP A 165 -10.53 3.53 -2.78
C ASP A 165 -9.41 4.46 -3.28
N ILE A 166 -9.72 5.38 -4.21
CA ILE A 166 -8.68 6.15 -4.93
C ILE A 166 -8.98 7.65 -4.93
N TYR A 167 -10.11 8.08 -5.49
CA TYR A 167 -10.36 9.52 -5.73
C TYR A 167 -10.69 10.29 -4.44
N ALA A 168 -11.49 9.73 -3.56
CA ALA A 168 -11.80 10.37 -2.27
C ALA A 168 -10.55 10.50 -1.38
N PRO A 169 -9.66 9.51 -1.25
CA PRO A 169 -8.36 9.65 -0.59
C PRO A 169 -7.44 10.68 -1.21
N ILE A 170 -7.37 10.77 -2.55
CA ILE A 170 -6.58 11.78 -3.24
C ILE A 170 -7.13 13.18 -2.92
N ALA A 171 -8.44 13.39 -2.99
CA ALA A 171 -9.08 14.64 -2.60
C ALA A 171 -8.78 15.01 -1.14
N ALA A 172 -8.81 14.03 -0.22
CA ALA A 172 -8.43 14.21 1.18
C ALA A 172 -6.96 14.63 1.34
N ARG A 173 -6.05 14.01 0.57
CA ARG A 173 -4.61 14.30 0.60
C ARG A 173 -4.30 15.69 0.06
N LEU A 174 -5.02 16.10 -0.98
CA LEU A 174 -4.95 17.45 -1.55
C LEU A 174 -5.64 18.52 -0.68
N GLY A 175 -6.36 18.11 0.39
CA GLY A 175 -7.05 19.01 1.30
C GLY A 175 -8.41 19.50 0.80
N ILE A 176 -8.94 18.96 -0.31
CA ILE A 176 -10.21 19.34 -0.92
C ILE A 176 -11.34 18.53 -0.27
N PHE A 177 -11.61 18.85 1.01
CA PHE A 177 -12.49 18.02 1.84
C PHE A 177 -13.96 18.05 1.41
N TRP A 178 -14.43 19.07 0.71
CA TRP A 178 -15.82 19.08 0.24
C TRP A 178 -16.02 18.07 -0.90
N ILE A 179 -15.10 18.02 -1.88
CA ILE A 179 -15.12 16.98 -2.94
C ILE A 179 -15.00 15.60 -2.30
N LYS A 180 -14.02 15.41 -1.42
CA LYS A 180 -13.83 14.13 -0.70
C LYS A 180 -15.13 13.67 -0.04
N ASN A 181 -15.79 14.56 0.72
CA ASN A 181 -17.00 14.21 1.47
C ASN A 181 -18.17 13.85 0.54
N GLU A 182 -18.35 14.60 -0.54
CA GLU A 182 -19.43 14.34 -1.50
C GLU A 182 -19.17 13.04 -2.28
N LEU A 183 -17.94 12.79 -2.72
CA LEU A 183 -17.54 11.52 -3.34
C LEU A 183 -17.78 10.33 -2.40
N GLU A 184 -17.42 10.47 -1.13
CA GLU A 184 -17.64 9.42 -0.13
C GLU A 184 -19.13 9.12 0.09
N ASP A 185 -19.98 10.14 0.26
CA ASP A 185 -21.41 9.94 0.55
C ASP A 185 -22.15 9.36 -0.67
N ILE A 186 -21.88 9.86 -1.88
CA ILE A 186 -22.48 9.30 -3.10
C ILE A 186 -22.02 7.85 -3.31
N SER A 187 -20.74 7.58 -3.13
CA SER A 187 -20.21 6.22 -3.31
C SER A 187 -20.72 5.26 -2.24
N PHE A 188 -20.89 5.74 -1.00
CA PHE A 188 -21.46 4.96 0.09
C PHE A 188 -22.90 4.51 -0.21
N PHE A 189 -23.72 5.41 -0.77
CA PHE A 189 -25.06 5.07 -1.22
C PHE A 189 -25.09 3.90 -2.21
N HIS A 190 -24.12 3.85 -3.16
CA HIS A 190 -24.07 2.80 -4.17
C HIS A 190 -23.37 1.51 -3.71
N THR A 191 -22.45 1.59 -2.75
CA THR A 191 -21.70 0.42 -2.26
C THR A 191 -22.40 -0.29 -1.11
N HIS A 192 -23.07 0.46 -0.21
CA HIS A 192 -23.73 -0.03 1.00
C HIS A 192 -25.11 0.65 1.18
N PRO A 193 -26.07 0.38 0.29
CA PRO A 193 -27.35 1.11 0.29
C PRO A 193 -28.19 0.89 1.55
N GLU A 194 -28.16 -0.30 2.14
CA GLU A 194 -28.93 -0.62 3.35
C GLU A 194 -28.38 0.16 4.56
N GLU A 195 -27.06 0.17 4.75
CA GLU A 195 -26.39 0.91 5.82
C GLU A 195 -26.53 2.43 5.64
N TYR A 196 -26.48 2.90 4.39
CA TYR A 196 -26.73 4.31 4.08
C TYR A 196 -28.11 4.75 4.51
N GLU A 197 -29.18 4.04 4.10
CA GLU A 197 -30.58 4.39 4.47
C GLU A 197 -30.79 4.25 5.98
N LYS A 198 -30.23 3.25 6.64
CA LYS A 198 -30.26 3.11 8.10
C LYS A 198 -29.67 4.33 8.81
N ILE A 199 -28.47 4.75 8.44
CA ILE A 199 -27.82 5.91 9.05
C ILE A 199 -28.59 7.19 8.75
N LYS A 200 -29.06 7.36 7.52
CA LYS A 200 -29.86 8.51 7.11
C LYS A 200 -31.16 8.63 7.92
N GLN A 201 -31.85 7.51 8.18
CA GLN A 201 -33.04 7.49 9.04
C GLN A 201 -32.70 7.86 10.48
N LEU A 202 -31.63 7.30 11.06
CA LEU A 202 -31.20 7.62 12.42
C LEU A 202 -30.81 9.11 12.56
N VAL A 203 -30.17 9.68 11.53
CA VAL A 203 -29.86 11.12 11.50
C VAL A 203 -31.13 11.97 11.39
N ARG A 204 -32.13 11.57 10.58
CA ARG A 204 -33.38 12.31 10.41
C ARG A 204 -34.28 12.30 11.68
N THR A 205 -34.33 11.15 12.37
CA THR A 205 -35.18 11.03 13.59
C THR A 205 -34.77 12.01 14.69
N SER A 206 -33.50 12.44 14.68
CA SER A 206 -32.97 13.39 15.66
C SER A 206 -32.75 14.81 15.07
N GLU A 207 -33.25 15.11 13.87
CA GLU A 207 -32.93 16.34 13.14
C GLU A 207 -33.52 17.60 13.84
N ILE A 208 -34.76 17.56 14.32
CA ILE A 208 -35.40 18.71 14.98
C ILE A 208 -34.69 19.07 16.29
N ASP A 209 -34.33 18.10 17.12
CA ASP A 209 -33.61 18.32 18.38
C ASP A 209 -32.19 18.84 18.12
N ARG A 210 -31.56 18.38 17.03
CA ARG A 210 -30.23 18.81 16.62
C ARG A 210 -30.19 20.21 16.03
N GLU A 211 -31.17 20.62 15.24
CA GLU A 211 -31.24 21.98 14.73
C GLU A 211 -31.38 23.00 15.88
N TYR A 212 -32.20 22.66 16.88
CA TYR A 212 -32.32 23.45 18.09
C TYR A 212 -30.98 23.53 18.82
N TYR A 213 -30.33 22.41 19.04
CA TYR A 213 -29.02 22.33 19.67
C TYR A 213 -27.95 23.13 18.91
N VAL A 214 -27.90 22.99 17.58
CA VAL A 214 -26.94 23.75 16.74
C VAL A 214 -27.18 25.25 16.89
N ARG A 215 -28.41 25.69 16.91
CA ARG A 215 -28.78 27.10 17.08
C ARG A 215 -28.40 27.61 18.48
N GLU A 216 -28.70 26.87 19.52
CA GLU A 216 -28.36 27.18 20.91
C GLU A 216 -26.83 27.34 21.08
N VAL A 217 -26.05 26.37 20.67
CA VAL A 217 -24.58 26.39 20.78
C VAL A 217 -23.97 27.50 19.93
N LYS A 218 -24.44 27.69 18.69
CA LYS A 218 -24.00 28.75 17.80
C LYS A 218 -24.19 30.10 18.45
N ASN A 219 -25.38 30.40 18.99
CA ASN A 219 -25.70 31.67 19.65
C ASN A 219 -24.83 31.84 20.91
N THR A 220 -24.70 30.80 21.72
CA THR A 220 -23.86 30.84 22.93
C THR A 220 -22.40 31.15 22.61
N ILE A 221 -21.81 30.53 21.58
CA ILE A 221 -20.43 30.84 21.14
C ILE A 221 -20.35 32.31 20.67
N GLN A 222 -21.29 32.71 19.83
CA GLN A 222 -21.33 34.07 19.29
C GLN A 222 -21.43 35.12 20.40
N ASP A 223 -22.30 34.90 21.39
CA ASP A 223 -22.52 35.81 22.51
C ASP A 223 -21.27 35.95 23.40
N ILE A 224 -20.64 34.80 23.73
CA ILE A 224 -19.40 34.79 24.53
C ILE A 224 -18.31 35.60 23.83
N LEU A 225 -18.10 35.34 22.53
CA LEU A 225 -17.01 35.98 21.78
C LEU A 225 -17.29 37.47 21.53
N ASN A 226 -18.55 37.85 21.30
CA ASN A 226 -18.98 39.24 21.17
C ASN A 226 -18.77 40.06 22.46
N GLN A 227 -19.05 39.43 23.63
CA GLN A 227 -18.81 40.10 24.95
C GLN A 227 -17.33 40.40 25.18
N GLU A 228 -16.44 39.58 24.64
CA GLU A 228 -14.98 39.77 24.73
C GLU A 228 -14.42 40.59 23.54
N GLY A 229 -15.28 41.14 22.70
CA GLY A 229 -14.86 42.00 21.57
C GLY A 229 -14.20 41.20 20.42
N ILE A 230 -14.42 39.88 20.34
CA ILE A 230 -13.90 39.06 19.28
C ILE A 230 -14.93 38.96 18.15
N VAL A 231 -14.62 39.58 17.02
CA VAL A 231 -15.45 39.44 15.80
C VAL A 231 -15.26 38.04 15.25
N CYS A 232 -16.35 37.30 15.09
CA CYS A 232 -16.30 35.94 14.60
C CYS A 232 -17.53 35.55 13.77
N THR A 233 -17.37 34.53 12.95
CA THR A 233 -18.46 33.86 12.26
C THR A 233 -18.54 32.42 12.76
N VAL A 234 -19.70 32.02 13.33
CA VAL A 234 -19.94 30.67 13.85
C VAL A 234 -20.87 29.90 12.93
N THR A 235 -20.46 28.75 12.48
CA THR A 235 -21.29 27.84 11.66
C THR A 235 -21.34 26.45 12.26
N GLY A 236 -22.53 25.86 12.33
CA GLY A 236 -22.70 24.44 12.64
C GLY A 236 -22.54 23.58 11.39
N ARG A 237 -21.94 22.42 11.53
CA ARG A 237 -21.74 21.46 10.44
C ARG A 237 -22.18 20.07 10.90
N HIS A 238 -23.05 19.45 10.12
CA HIS A 238 -23.35 18.03 10.27
C HIS A 238 -22.23 17.17 9.66
N LYS A 239 -21.97 16.03 10.30
CA LYS A 239 -21.00 15.06 9.79
C LYS A 239 -21.63 14.24 8.68
N GLN A 240 -20.84 13.94 7.65
CA GLN A 240 -21.25 13.13 6.50
C GLN A 240 -21.60 11.70 6.91
N TYR A 241 -22.55 11.06 6.22
CA TYR A 241 -23.05 9.72 6.53
C TYR A 241 -21.95 8.67 6.48
N TYR A 242 -21.09 8.71 5.44
CA TYR A 242 -19.96 7.80 5.35
C TYR A 242 -18.96 7.96 6.51
N SER A 243 -18.73 9.18 6.95
CA SER A 243 -17.84 9.44 8.10
C SER A 243 -18.40 8.88 9.42
N ILE A 244 -19.71 8.87 9.58
CA ILE A 244 -20.42 8.23 10.71
C ILE A 244 -20.24 6.71 10.60
N TYR A 245 -20.58 6.11 9.44
CA TYR A 245 -20.42 4.70 9.17
C TYR A 245 -19.00 4.19 9.46
N GLN A 246 -17.99 4.87 8.93
CA GLN A 246 -16.59 4.52 9.16
C GLN A 246 -16.21 4.55 10.65
N LYS A 247 -16.76 5.46 11.44
CA LYS A 247 -16.53 5.47 12.88
C LYS A 247 -17.16 4.28 13.59
N MET A 248 -18.41 3.98 13.27
CA MET A 248 -19.13 2.84 13.82
C MET A 248 -18.34 1.55 13.57
N ILE A 249 -17.90 1.31 12.34
CA ILE A 249 -17.11 0.11 11.98
C ILE A 249 -15.73 0.08 12.65
N ASN A 250 -14.96 1.17 12.52
CA ASN A 250 -13.55 1.19 12.99
C ASN A 250 -13.39 1.19 14.50
N GLN A 251 -14.43 1.57 15.25
CA GLN A 251 -14.43 1.66 16.72
C GLN A 251 -15.42 0.68 17.36
N SER A 252 -16.15 -0.09 16.54
CA SER A 252 -17.21 -1.02 16.99
C SER A 252 -18.23 -0.33 17.91
N LEU A 253 -18.70 0.87 17.48
CA LEU A 253 -19.65 1.71 18.22
C LEU A 253 -21.04 1.60 17.63
N ASP A 254 -22.05 1.66 18.48
CA ASP A 254 -23.42 1.92 18.05
C ASP A 254 -23.61 3.39 17.69
N PHE A 255 -24.69 3.70 16.97
CA PHE A 255 -24.95 5.07 16.47
C PHE A 255 -25.04 6.09 17.62
N GLU A 256 -25.71 5.74 18.72
CA GLU A 256 -25.84 6.56 19.93
C GLU A 256 -24.48 6.84 20.62
N GLU A 257 -23.49 6.00 20.38
CA GLU A 257 -22.14 6.18 20.91
C GLU A 257 -21.23 7.02 20.01
N VAL A 258 -21.72 7.46 18.84
CA VAL A 258 -21.01 8.37 17.95
C VAL A 258 -21.24 9.82 18.37
N TYR A 259 -20.53 10.28 19.38
CA TYR A 259 -20.74 11.57 20.07
C TYR A 259 -20.35 12.84 19.27
N ASP A 260 -19.67 12.76 18.13
CA ASP A 260 -19.20 13.92 17.37
C ASP A 260 -19.92 14.09 16.02
N ILE A 261 -21.23 13.90 16.02
CA ILE A 261 -22.08 14.04 14.82
C ILE A 261 -22.23 15.52 14.42
N ILE A 262 -22.07 16.45 15.38
CA ILE A 262 -22.15 17.89 15.18
C ILE A 262 -20.78 18.49 15.44
N ALA A 263 -20.30 19.30 14.50
CA ALA A 263 -19.10 20.11 14.65
C ALA A 263 -19.42 21.58 14.45
N PHE A 264 -18.79 22.43 15.23
CA PHE A 264 -18.89 23.88 15.09
C PHE A 264 -17.60 24.45 14.51
N ARG A 265 -17.75 25.41 13.63
CA ARG A 265 -16.63 26.15 13.05
C ARG A 265 -16.74 27.60 13.49
N VAL A 266 -15.65 28.10 14.07
CA VAL A 266 -15.49 29.49 14.48
C VAL A 266 -14.39 30.11 13.63
N ILE A 267 -14.72 31.14 12.87
CA ILE A 267 -13.80 31.86 12.02
C ILE A 267 -13.55 33.21 12.66
N VAL A 268 -12.27 33.56 12.85
CA VAL A 268 -11.81 34.80 13.45
C VAL A 268 -10.74 35.46 12.57
N ASP A 269 -10.33 36.69 12.87
CA ASP A 269 -9.46 37.48 11.99
C ASP A 269 -7.97 37.07 12.07
N THR A 270 -7.46 36.73 13.26
CA THR A 270 -6.02 36.52 13.47
C THR A 270 -5.70 35.26 14.26
N ILE A 271 -4.45 34.79 14.12
CA ILE A 271 -3.96 33.58 14.86
C ILE A 271 -4.04 33.80 16.37
N PRO A 272 -3.59 34.94 16.97
CA PRO A 272 -3.77 35.16 18.40
C PRO A 272 -5.21 35.02 18.86
N LYS A 273 -6.17 35.55 18.09
CA LYS A 273 -7.60 35.41 18.38
C LYS A 273 -8.11 33.96 18.28
N CYS A 274 -7.47 33.09 17.49
CA CYS A 274 -7.81 31.66 17.52
C CYS A 274 -7.51 31.05 18.89
N TYR A 275 -6.38 31.36 19.49
CA TYR A 275 -6.00 30.79 20.81
C TYR A 275 -6.82 31.48 21.95
N GLU A 276 -7.11 32.76 21.83
CA GLU A 276 -8.00 33.45 22.75
C GLU A 276 -9.42 32.85 22.73
N THR A 277 -9.98 32.64 21.56
CA THR A 277 -11.27 31.94 21.37
C THR A 277 -11.26 30.54 21.99
N LEU A 278 -10.16 29.76 21.83
CA LEU A 278 -10.02 28.46 22.47
C LEU A 278 -10.09 28.59 24.01
N GLY A 279 -9.46 29.60 24.58
CA GLY A 279 -9.50 29.90 26.02
C GLY A 279 -10.92 30.15 26.50
N HIS A 280 -11.70 31.02 25.83
CA HIS A 280 -13.08 31.32 26.19
C HIS A 280 -14.01 30.08 26.07
N ILE A 281 -13.83 29.29 25.01
CA ILE A 281 -14.58 28.02 24.84
C ILE A 281 -14.28 27.04 25.96
N HIS A 282 -13.01 26.87 26.38
CA HIS A 282 -12.62 25.98 27.46
C HIS A 282 -13.03 26.51 28.84
N ALA A 283 -13.12 27.83 29.02
CA ALA A 283 -13.67 28.44 30.24
C ALA A 283 -15.18 28.18 30.38
N LYS A 284 -15.92 28.16 29.27
CA LYS A 284 -17.36 27.90 29.26
C LYS A 284 -17.69 26.39 29.36
N TRP A 285 -16.96 25.55 28.61
CA TRP A 285 -17.24 24.12 28.50
C TRP A 285 -15.99 23.29 28.77
N LYS A 286 -16.13 22.23 29.52
CA LYS A 286 -15.03 21.36 29.95
C LYS A 286 -14.43 20.61 28.75
N PRO A 287 -13.13 20.76 28.45
CA PRO A 287 -12.50 20.02 27.36
C PRO A 287 -12.35 18.54 27.67
N VAL A 288 -12.53 17.69 26.66
CA VAL A 288 -12.28 16.26 26.75
C VAL A 288 -10.78 16.01 26.68
N PRO A 289 -10.14 15.33 27.68
CA PRO A 289 -8.71 15.08 27.67
C PRO A 289 -8.20 14.42 26.39
N LYS A 290 -7.01 14.80 25.94
CA LYS A 290 -6.34 14.26 24.73
C LYS A 290 -7.09 14.44 23.40
N LYS A 291 -8.12 15.31 23.38
CA LYS A 291 -8.89 15.61 22.14
C LYS A 291 -8.57 16.99 21.56
N LEU A 292 -7.69 17.76 22.20
CA LEU A 292 -7.16 18.98 21.61
C LEU A 292 -6.10 18.66 20.55
N LYS A 293 -6.24 19.26 19.36
CA LYS A 293 -5.27 19.16 18.26
C LYS A 293 -4.96 20.55 17.74
N ASP A 294 -3.70 20.91 17.82
CA ASP A 294 -3.19 22.19 17.32
C ASP A 294 -2.56 21.99 15.93
N TYR A 295 -3.35 22.25 14.90
CA TYR A 295 -2.86 22.27 13.51
C TYR A 295 -2.43 23.67 13.04
N ILE A 296 -2.45 24.68 13.93
CA ILE A 296 -1.85 25.99 13.65
C ILE A 296 -0.34 25.89 13.94
N GLY A 297 0.01 25.39 15.13
CA GLY A 297 1.39 25.15 15.53
C GLY A 297 2.06 24.01 14.74
N PHE A 298 1.29 22.97 14.41
CA PHE A 298 1.75 21.80 13.66
C PHE A 298 0.84 21.54 12.44
N PRO A 299 1.03 22.29 11.32
CA PRO A 299 0.20 22.17 10.14
C PRO A 299 0.25 20.75 9.54
N LYS A 300 -0.86 20.34 8.93
CA LYS A 300 -0.87 19.08 8.16
C LYS A 300 -0.03 19.23 6.88
N PRO A 301 0.46 18.12 6.29
CA PRO A 301 1.26 18.16 5.06
C PRO A 301 0.59 18.85 3.87
N ASN A 302 -0.75 18.90 3.85
CA ASN A 302 -1.53 19.61 2.83
C ASN A 302 -1.79 21.09 3.16
N GLY A 303 -1.03 21.68 4.10
CA GLY A 303 -1.18 23.08 4.48
C GLY A 303 -2.40 23.41 5.36
N TYR A 304 -3.20 22.43 5.75
CA TYR A 304 -4.36 22.64 6.61
C TYR A 304 -3.96 23.12 8.00
N LYS A 305 -4.52 24.25 8.42
CA LYS A 305 -4.31 24.89 9.73
C LYS A 305 -5.66 25.08 10.43
N SER A 306 -5.79 24.71 11.70
CA SER A 306 -6.97 24.95 12.56
C SER A 306 -6.68 24.46 13.98
N LEU A 307 -7.31 25.02 14.99
CA LEU A 307 -7.40 24.40 16.30
C LEU A 307 -8.65 23.51 16.33
N HIS A 308 -8.52 22.28 16.80
CA HIS A 308 -9.64 21.37 17.01
C HIS A 308 -9.71 21.01 18.49
N THR A 309 -10.84 21.22 19.10
CA THR A 309 -11.10 20.77 20.46
C THR A 309 -12.45 20.09 20.56
N THR A 310 -12.54 19.09 21.45
CA THR A 310 -13.82 18.48 21.80
C THR A 310 -14.15 18.91 23.22
N VAL A 311 -15.34 19.45 23.42
CA VAL A 311 -15.83 19.91 24.73
C VAL A 311 -17.16 19.25 25.09
N ILE A 312 -17.52 19.28 26.37
CA ILE A 312 -18.83 18.84 26.86
C ILE A 312 -19.72 20.08 26.87
N GLY A 313 -20.61 20.17 25.87
CA GLY A 313 -21.54 21.27 25.66
C GLY A 313 -22.80 21.21 26.50
N PRO A 314 -23.86 21.96 26.10
CA PRO A 314 -25.19 21.89 26.72
C PRO A 314 -25.70 20.44 26.74
N HIS A 315 -26.56 20.12 27.71
CA HIS A 315 -27.19 18.81 27.87
C HIS A 315 -26.19 17.62 28.04
N GLY A 316 -24.90 17.92 28.30
CA GLY A 316 -23.86 16.88 28.42
C GLY A 316 -23.32 16.31 27.10
N GLU A 317 -23.78 16.86 25.98
CA GLU A 317 -23.40 16.42 24.65
C GLU A 317 -21.94 16.79 24.31
N ARG A 318 -21.24 15.88 23.65
CA ARG A 318 -19.86 16.13 23.18
C ARG A 318 -19.92 16.80 21.81
N MET A 319 -19.26 17.94 21.68
CA MET A 319 -19.20 18.68 20.41
C MET A 319 -17.74 18.99 20.04
N GLU A 320 -17.43 18.89 18.76
CA GLU A 320 -16.14 19.31 18.21
C GLU A 320 -16.23 20.79 17.79
N VAL A 321 -15.25 21.58 18.21
CA VAL A 321 -15.12 22.98 17.80
C VAL A 321 -13.82 23.16 17.03
N GLN A 322 -13.93 23.70 15.82
CA GLN A 322 -12.84 24.00 14.91
C GLN A 322 -12.67 25.52 14.84
N ILE A 323 -11.49 26.03 15.20
CA ILE A 323 -11.21 27.46 15.26
C ILE A 323 -10.10 27.77 14.26
N ARG A 324 -10.31 28.79 13.41
CA ARG A 324 -9.35 29.17 12.37
C ARG A 324 -9.59 30.60 11.86
N THR A 325 -8.62 31.15 11.14
CA THR A 325 -8.78 32.45 10.50
C THR A 325 -9.53 32.34 9.16
N HIS A 326 -9.95 33.51 8.60
CA HIS A 326 -10.55 33.53 7.25
C HIS A 326 -9.63 32.95 6.18
N GLU A 327 -8.34 33.26 6.22
CA GLU A 327 -7.34 32.70 5.31
C GLU A 327 -7.22 31.13 5.45
N MET A 328 -7.16 30.64 6.68
CA MET A 328 -7.15 29.20 6.95
C MET A 328 -8.44 28.52 6.50
N ASP A 329 -9.59 29.20 6.57
CA ASP A 329 -10.87 28.67 6.07
C ASP A 329 -10.89 28.55 4.55
N GLN A 330 -10.29 29.52 3.84
CA GLN A 330 -10.11 29.43 2.39
C GLN A 330 -9.22 28.26 2.00
N VAL A 331 -8.04 28.12 2.64
CA VAL A 331 -7.15 26.98 2.41
C VAL A 331 -7.85 25.65 2.74
N ALA A 332 -8.67 25.59 3.80
CA ALA A 332 -9.42 24.38 4.16
C ALA A 332 -10.57 24.05 3.19
N LYS A 333 -11.09 25.02 2.44
CA LYS A 333 -12.10 24.83 1.39
C LYS A 333 -11.47 24.40 0.07
N SER A 334 -10.48 25.16 -0.39
CA SER A 334 -9.87 24.97 -1.71
C SER A 334 -8.70 23.98 -1.71
N GLY A 335 -8.20 23.61 -0.51
CA GLY A 335 -7.04 22.71 -0.39
C GLY A 335 -5.81 23.32 -1.07
N ILE A 336 -5.04 22.46 -1.74
CA ILE A 336 -3.84 22.85 -2.45
C ILE A 336 -4.12 23.80 -3.62
N ALA A 337 -5.36 23.81 -4.14
CA ALA A 337 -5.79 24.73 -5.19
C ALA A 337 -5.70 26.20 -4.75
N ALA A 338 -5.86 26.51 -3.46
CA ALA A 338 -5.68 27.86 -2.92
C ALA A 338 -4.26 28.43 -3.15
N HIS A 339 -3.26 27.57 -3.22
CA HIS A 339 -1.87 27.97 -3.50
C HIS A 339 -1.62 28.20 -4.99
N TRP A 340 -2.47 27.66 -5.86
CA TRP A 340 -2.36 27.79 -7.31
C TRP A 340 -3.03 29.06 -7.87
N SER A 341 -4.15 29.46 -7.29
CA SER A 341 -4.99 30.56 -7.78
C SER A 341 -4.35 31.96 -7.75
N TYR A 342 -3.24 32.14 -7.05
CA TYR A 342 -2.66 33.48 -6.82
C TYR A 342 -1.38 33.80 -7.60
N LYS A 343 -0.85 32.88 -8.44
CA LYS A 343 0.49 33.07 -9.02
C LYS A 343 0.63 32.59 -10.46
N GLU A 344 -0.09 33.19 -11.38
CA GLU A 344 0.32 33.15 -12.78
C GLU A 344 1.74 33.71 -12.93
N GLY A 345 2.69 32.85 -13.30
CA GLY A 345 4.05 33.25 -13.69
C GLY A 345 5.12 33.30 -12.59
N LYS A 346 4.88 32.87 -11.34
CA LYS A 346 5.92 32.82 -10.29
C LYS A 346 6.24 31.35 -9.88
N THR A 347 7.55 31.06 -9.81
CA THR A 347 8.10 29.80 -9.31
C THR A 347 7.44 29.34 -8.00
N LEU A 348 7.05 28.07 -7.95
CA LEU A 348 6.48 27.40 -6.76
C LEU A 348 7.28 27.74 -5.50
N ASN A 349 6.63 28.29 -4.49
CA ASN A 349 7.22 28.53 -3.16
C ASN A 349 7.61 27.21 -2.50
N ASP A 350 8.53 27.22 -1.54
CA ASP A 350 9.00 26.05 -0.82
C ASP A 350 7.88 25.30 -0.06
N GLU A 351 6.81 26.00 0.35
CA GLU A 351 5.59 25.41 0.93
C GLU A 351 4.84 24.52 -0.09
N SER A 352 4.71 24.98 -1.34
CA SER A 352 4.11 24.19 -2.43
C SER A 352 4.96 22.98 -2.77
N LYS A 353 6.30 23.11 -2.78
CA LYS A 353 7.22 21.98 -2.99
C LYS A 353 7.07 20.89 -1.92
N THR A 354 6.83 21.30 -0.67
CA THR A 354 6.61 20.35 0.44
C THR A 354 5.26 19.65 0.31
N ALA A 355 4.23 20.37 -0.09
CA ALA A 355 2.90 19.81 -0.33
C ALA A 355 2.89 18.75 -1.46
N PHE A 356 3.80 18.86 -2.43
CA PHE A 356 3.96 17.89 -3.54
C PHE A 356 5.02 16.81 -3.29
N ALA A 357 5.78 16.89 -2.20
CA ALA A 357 6.82 15.90 -1.89
C ALA A 357 6.25 14.47 -1.80
N TRP A 358 5.02 14.29 -1.32
CA TRP A 358 4.38 13.00 -1.27
C TRP A 358 4.08 12.41 -2.66
N LEU A 359 3.66 13.25 -3.62
CA LEU A 359 3.45 12.83 -5.02
C LEU A 359 4.74 12.36 -5.66
N ARG A 360 5.81 13.12 -5.45
CA ARG A 360 7.14 12.77 -5.94
C ARG A 360 7.63 11.46 -5.33
N ASN A 361 7.43 11.27 -4.02
CA ASN A 361 7.72 10.02 -3.34
C ASN A 361 6.89 8.84 -3.88
N LEU A 362 5.60 9.05 -4.21
CA LEU A 362 4.76 8.05 -4.86
C LEU A 362 5.34 7.64 -6.22
N VAL A 363 5.81 8.59 -7.03
CA VAL A 363 6.43 8.32 -8.34
C VAL A 363 7.74 7.56 -8.20
N GLU A 364 8.64 8.00 -7.31
CA GLU A 364 9.92 7.33 -7.06
C GLU A 364 9.75 5.89 -6.57
N ASN A 365 8.70 5.64 -5.77
CA ASN A 365 8.39 4.29 -5.29
C ASN A 365 7.82 3.37 -6.40
N GLN A 366 7.30 3.94 -7.51
CA GLN A 366 6.69 3.16 -8.60
C GLN A 366 7.70 2.44 -9.49
N GLU A 367 8.89 2.99 -9.67
CA GLU A 367 9.93 2.35 -10.50
C GLU A 367 10.37 0.99 -9.93
N THR A 368 10.05 0.73 -8.67
CA THR A 368 10.49 -0.46 -7.93
C THR A 368 9.43 -1.55 -7.78
N ALA A 369 8.14 -1.24 -7.96
CA ALA A 369 7.05 -2.21 -7.85
C ALA A 369 6.91 -3.04 -9.14
N ALA A 370 7.15 -4.34 -9.06
CA ALA A 370 7.08 -5.26 -10.21
C ALA A 370 5.70 -5.92 -10.37
N ASP A 371 4.87 -5.93 -9.30
CA ASP A 371 3.57 -6.57 -9.26
C ASP A 371 2.44 -5.52 -9.12
N PRO A 372 1.36 -5.60 -9.92
CA PRO A 372 0.19 -4.73 -9.81
C PRO A 372 -0.47 -4.72 -8.42
N ASP A 373 -0.56 -5.86 -7.74
CA ASP A 373 -1.18 -5.94 -6.41
C ASP A 373 -0.31 -5.26 -5.34
N GLU A 374 1.01 -5.45 -5.40
CA GLU A 374 1.97 -4.75 -4.54
C GLU A 374 1.91 -3.22 -4.73
N PHE A 375 1.81 -2.79 -5.97
CA PHE A 375 1.67 -1.37 -6.31
C PHE A 375 0.41 -0.75 -5.70
N LEU A 376 -0.77 -1.39 -5.89
CA LEU A 376 -2.03 -0.92 -5.35
C LEU A 376 -2.03 -0.85 -3.82
N GLU A 377 -1.43 -1.84 -3.15
CA GLU A 377 -1.29 -1.85 -1.69
C GLU A 377 -0.41 -0.69 -1.20
N ASN A 378 0.73 -0.44 -1.84
CA ASN A 378 1.62 0.65 -1.49
C ASN A 378 0.95 2.02 -1.69
N VAL A 379 0.23 2.21 -2.80
CA VAL A 379 -0.55 3.43 -3.06
C VAL A 379 -1.62 3.64 -1.98
N ARG A 380 -2.36 2.60 -1.60
CA ARG A 380 -3.36 2.69 -0.52
C ARG A 380 -2.73 3.10 0.81
N ILE A 381 -1.60 2.51 1.17
CA ILE A 381 -0.88 2.85 2.41
C ILE A 381 -0.49 4.33 2.42
N ASP A 382 0.03 4.83 1.31
CA ASP A 382 0.50 6.22 1.20
C ASP A 382 -0.66 7.23 1.10
N LEU A 383 -1.85 6.82 0.63
CA LEU A 383 -3.04 7.66 0.54
C LEU A 383 -3.81 7.81 1.87
N PHE A 384 -3.73 6.84 2.80
CA PHE A 384 -4.53 6.81 4.03
C PHE A 384 -3.74 6.94 5.36
N PRO A 385 -2.71 7.77 5.52
CA PRO A 385 -2.02 7.84 6.80
C PRO A 385 -2.89 8.52 7.86
N LYS A 386 -3.09 7.84 8.99
CA LYS A 386 -3.35 8.56 10.25
C LYS A 386 -1.99 8.98 10.76
N ASP A 387 -1.70 10.28 10.71
CA ASP A 387 -0.36 10.81 10.98
C ASP A 387 -0.01 10.82 12.47
N ILE A 388 1.23 10.48 12.79
CA ILE A 388 1.89 10.73 14.06
C ILE A 388 3.09 11.65 13.83
N TYR A 389 3.41 12.48 14.82
CA TYR A 389 4.53 13.41 14.78
C TYR A 389 5.59 12.94 15.76
N VAL A 390 6.78 12.64 15.27
CA VAL A 390 7.92 12.19 16.07
C VAL A 390 9.10 13.14 15.90
N PHE A 391 9.98 13.19 16.88
CA PHE A 391 11.11 14.10 16.90
C PHE A 391 12.42 13.38 16.60
N THR A 392 13.31 14.02 15.87
CA THR A 392 14.72 13.64 15.84
C THR A 392 15.39 14.07 17.15
N PRO A 393 16.57 13.54 17.50
CA PRO A 393 17.33 14.02 18.66
C PRO A 393 17.71 15.50 18.59
N THR A 394 17.73 16.08 17.39
CA THR A 394 17.97 17.52 17.15
C THR A 394 16.72 18.37 17.27
N GLY A 395 15.55 17.77 17.59
CA GLY A 395 14.27 18.47 17.73
C GLY A 395 13.50 18.69 16.43
N GLU A 396 13.97 18.17 15.31
CA GLU A 396 13.25 18.26 14.03
C GLU A 396 12.02 17.34 14.05
N VAL A 397 10.86 17.87 13.64
CA VAL A 397 9.60 17.12 13.57
C VAL A 397 9.53 16.29 12.29
N LYS A 398 9.24 15.02 12.40
CA LYS A 398 8.97 14.11 11.26
C LYS A 398 7.56 13.55 11.36
N ASN A 399 6.87 13.50 10.22
CA ASN A 399 5.51 12.97 10.11
C ASN A 399 5.55 11.53 9.60
N LEU A 400 4.89 10.60 10.31
CA LEU A 400 4.80 9.19 9.98
C LEU A 400 3.36 8.69 10.10
N PRO A 401 2.96 7.64 9.36
CA PRO A 401 1.64 7.03 9.55
C PRO A 401 1.54 6.37 10.92
N LYS A 402 0.33 6.37 11.50
CA LYS A 402 0.05 5.68 12.76
C LYS A 402 0.39 4.19 12.65
N GLY A 403 1.11 3.68 13.65
CA GLY A 403 1.62 2.31 13.68
C GLY A 403 2.98 2.16 13.02
N ALA A 404 3.57 3.24 12.50
CA ALA A 404 4.94 3.26 12.03
C ALA A 404 5.93 2.87 13.12
N THR A 405 7.05 2.32 12.72
CA THR A 405 8.09 1.76 13.58
C THR A 405 9.40 2.54 13.41
N PRO A 406 10.40 2.32 14.27
CA PRO A 406 11.74 2.90 14.08
C PRO A 406 12.37 2.59 12.72
N VAL A 407 12.04 1.45 12.10
CA VAL A 407 12.50 1.14 10.74
C VAL A 407 11.89 2.09 9.71
N ASP A 408 10.58 2.37 9.82
CA ASP A 408 9.91 3.37 8.98
C ASP A 408 10.56 4.75 9.11
N PHE A 409 10.85 5.14 10.36
CA PHE A 409 11.55 6.40 10.65
C PHE A 409 12.96 6.42 10.06
N ALA A 410 13.73 5.33 10.16
CA ALA A 410 15.08 5.23 9.59
C ALA A 410 15.07 5.44 8.07
N TYR A 411 14.14 4.79 7.34
CA TYR A 411 13.97 4.98 5.90
C TYR A 411 13.44 6.36 5.53
N MET A 412 12.69 7.01 6.42
CA MET A 412 12.26 8.38 6.21
C MET A 412 13.45 9.35 6.23
N ILE A 413 14.39 9.17 7.16
CA ILE A 413 15.60 9.99 7.26
C ILE A 413 16.45 9.80 5.99
N HIS A 414 16.92 8.58 5.73
CA HIS A 414 17.70 8.25 4.54
C HIS A 414 17.66 6.75 4.26
N THR A 415 17.73 6.36 2.98
CA THR A 415 17.70 4.95 2.58
C THR A 415 18.86 4.15 3.21
N GLU A 416 20.07 4.70 3.25
CA GLU A 416 21.23 4.05 3.87
C GLU A 416 21.08 3.89 5.39
N VAL A 417 20.49 4.87 6.08
CA VAL A 417 20.16 4.76 7.51
C VAL A 417 19.17 3.61 7.74
N GLY A 418 18.17 3.49 6.85
CA GLY A 418 17.23 2.37 6.86
C GLY A 418 17.91 1.03 6.63
N HIS A 419 18.79 0.92 5.63
CA HIS A 419 19.52 -0.33 5.32
C HIS A 419 20.43 -0.76 6.47
N GLN A 420 21.10 0.19 7.13
CA GLN A 420 22.05 -0.07 8.21
C GLN A 420 21.44 -0.03 9.60
N CYS A 421 20.10 0.07 9.72
CA CYS A 421 19.40 0.15 10.98
C CYS A 421 19.59 -1.13 11.80
N SER A 422 20.31 -1.04 12.91
CA SER A 422 20.60 -2.15 13.83
C SER A 422 19.84 -2.06 15.15
N GLY A 423 19.35 -0.86 15.52
CA GLY A 423 18.63 -0.62 16.74
C GLY A 423 18.02 0.77 16.79
N ALA A 424 17.18 1.04 17.79
CA ALA A 424 16.58 2.35 18.01
C ALA A 424 16.41 2.66 19.49
N LYS A 425 16.63 3.93 19.85
CA LYS A 425 16.24 4.46 21.15
C LYS A 425 15.00 5.33 20.97
N ILE A 426 13.98 5.06 21.78
CA ILE A 426 12.77 5.86 21.85
C ILE A 426 12.74 6.53 23.21
N ASN A 427 12.70 7.86 23.25
CA ASN A 427 12.76 8.67 24.47
C ASN A 427 13.98 8.29 25.35
N GLY A 428 15.15 8.13 24.71
CA GLY A 428 16.42 7.76 25.34
C GLY A 428 16.57 6.30 25.75
N ARG A 429 15.55 5.44 25.57
CA ARG A 429 15.58 4.02 25.94
C ARG A 429 15.64 3.14 24.71
N LEU A 430 16.53 2.13 24.73
CA LEU A 430 16.59 1.14 23.66
C LEU A 430 15.28 0.34 23.59
N ARG A 431 14.72 0.24 22.38
CA ARG A 431 13.45 -0.46 22.11
C ARG A 431 13.58 -1.37 20.91
N PRO A 432 12.80 -2.47 20.84
CA PRO A 432 12.72 -3.32 19.65
C PRO A 432 12.32 -2.55 18.41
N LEU A 433 12.87 -2.90 17.24
CA LEU A 433 12.57 -2.24 15.95
C LEU A 433 11.10 -2.35 15.51
N GLN A 434 10.35 -3.31 16.04
CA GLN A 434 8.91 -3.49 15.79
C GLN A 434 8.02 -2.63 16.71
N THR A 435 8.60 -1.85 17.64
CA THR A 435 7.83 -0.98 18.54
C THR A 435 7.09 0.08 17.74
N GLN A 436 5.78 0.22 17.97
CA GLN A 436 4.99 1.28 17.31
C GLN A 436 5.30 2.63 17.96
N LEU A 437 5.63 3.61 17.12
CA LEU A 437 5.89 4.99 17.52
C LEU A 437 4.58 5.73 17.84
N GLN A 438 4.67 6.67 18.76
CA GLN A 438 3.55 7.53 19.17
C GLN A 438 3.90 9.01 18.93
N THR A 439 2.87 9.85 18.82
CA THR A 439 3.09 11.30 18.72
C THR A 439 3.80 11.82 19.96
N GLY A 440 4.87 12.56 19.77
CA GLY A 440 5.71 13.12 20.82
C GLY A 440 6.96 12.28 21.14
N ASP A 441 7.13 11.11 20.54
CA ASP A 441 8.33 10.29 20.74
C ASP A 441 9.55 10.94 20.07
N THR A 442 10.68 10.95 20.81
CA THR A 442 12.01 11.28 20.26
C THR A 442 12.70 9.99 19.85
N VAL A 443 13.08 9.88 18.57
CA VAL A 443 13.61 8.64 17.97
C VAL A 443 15.05 8.83 17.50
N GLU A 444 15.96 8.03 18.04
CA GLU A 444 17.36 7.95 17.65
C GLU A 444 17.65 6.58 17.03
N ILE A 445 18.14 6.55 15.79
CA ILE A 445 18.46 5.31 15.08
C ILE A 445 19.94 4.96 15.28
N THR A 446 20.19 3.74 15.69
CA THR A 446 21.54 3.17 15.77
C THR A 446 21.82 2.42 14.46
N THR A 447 22.90 2.78 13.77
CA THR A 447 23.32 2.13 12.53
C THR A 447 24.58 1.32 12.74
N PHE A 448 24.72 0.23 12.00
CA PHE A 448 25.93 -0.57 11.96
C PHE A 448 26.32 -0.87 10.50
N LYS A 449 27.56 -0.52 10.12
CA LYS A 449 28.09 -0.81 8.78
C LYS A 449 28.15 -2.33 8.58
N GLY A 450 27.47 -2.83 7.55
CA GLY A 450 27.34 -4.26 7.29
C GLY A 450 26.04 -4.89 7.80
N HIS A 451 25.19 -4.15 8.51
CA HIS A 451 23.83 -4.57 8.77
C HIS A 451 22.97 -4.41 7.51
N HIS A 452 22.02 -5.30 7.32
CA HIS A 452 21.18 -5.35 6.13
C HIS A 452 19.72 -5.55 6.48
N PRO A 453 18.78 -5.09 5.64
CA PRO A 453 17.36 -5.28 5.85
C PRO A 453 16.99 -6.76 5.97
N SER A 454 16.19 -7.09 7.00
CA SER A 454 15.61 -8.42 7.15
C SER A 454 14.28 -8.52 6.40
N PRO A 455 13.98 -9.65 5.71
CA PRO A 455 12.64 -9.91 5.18
C PRO A 455 11.53 -9.79 6.22
N ASP A 456 11.81 -10.12 7.49
CA ASP A 456 10.86 -10.04 8.60
C ASP A 456 10.38 -8.60 8.86
N TRP A 457 11.15 -7.58 8.45
CA TRP A 457 10.75 -6.18 8.61
C TRP A 457 9.48 -5.85 7.82
N LEU A 458 9.25 -6.53 6.69
CA LEU A 458 8.05 -6.34 5.86
C LEU A 458 6.75 -6.64 6.64
N ALA A 459 6.80 -7.47 7.67
CA ALA A 459 5.64 -7.83 8.47
C ALA A 459 5.13 -6.67 9.35
N PHE A 460 6.02 -5.76 9.77
CA PHE A 460 5.65 -4.70 10.73
C PHE A 460 5.83 -3.27 10.21
N VAL A 461 6.62 -3.01 9.17
CA VAL A 461 6.75 -1.67 8.58
C VAL A 461 5.43 -1.21 7.95
N LYS A 462 5.17 0.10 8.03
CA LYS A 462 3.90 0.71 7.59
C LYS A 462 4.04 1.66 6.41
N THR A 463 5.22 2.24 6.17
CA THR A 463 5.40 3.20 5.08
C THR A 463 5.68 2.48 3.75
N GLY A 464 5.08 2.98 2.66
CA GLY A 464 5.36 2.50 1.30
C GLY A 464 6.86 2.60 0.96
N LYS A 465 7.53 3.70 1.39
CA LYS A 465 8.97 3.91 1.20
C LYS A 465 9.81 2.80 1.84
N ALA A 466 9.55 2.46 3.11
CA ALA A 466 10.29 1.38 3.79
C ALA A 466 10.04 0.04 3.11
N LYS A 467 8.78 -0.32 2.83
CA LYS A 467 8.41 -1.56 2.14
C LYS A 467 9.13 -1.69 0.80
N SER A 468 9.01 -0.69 -0.08
CA SER A 468 9.65 -0.67 -1.39
C SER A 468 11.17 -0.82 -1.32
N ARG A 469 11.85 -0.06 -0.43
CA ARG A 469 13.30 -0.11 -0.31
C ARG A 469 13.81 -1.43 0.25
N ILE A 470 13.10 -2.01 1.23
CA ILE A 470 13.41 -3.35 1.76
C ILE A 470 13.23 -4.41 0.67
N GLN A 471 12.12 -4.40 -0.06
CA GLN A 471 11.86 -5.34 -1.14
C GLN A 471 12.89 -5.21 -2.28
N GLN A 472 13.22 -3.97 -2.69
CA GLN A 472 14.25 -3.71 -3.69
C GLN A 472 15.60 -4.29 -3.26
N TRP A 473 15.98 -4.10 -1.99
CA TRP A 473 17.24 -4.62 -1.47
C TRP A 473 17.23 -6.17 -1.46
N ILE A 474 16.14 -6.80 -1.01
CA ILE A 474 15.99 -8.27 -1.00
C ILE A 474 16.09 -8.82 -2.43
N ARG A 475 15.32 -8.25 -3.37
CA ARG A 475 15.37 -8.66 -4.79
C ARG A 475 16.78 -8.55 -5.39
N LYS A 476 17.48 -7.45 -5.09
CA LYS A 476 18.86 -7.28 -5.54
C LYS A 476 19.79 -8.37 -4.99
N GLN A 477 19.66 -8.69 -3.69
CA GLN A 477 20.43 -9.77 -3.06
C GLN A 477 20.12 -11.16 -3.66
N GLU A 478 18.86 -11.42 -3.94
CA GLU A 478 18.42 -12.66 -4.61
C GLU A 478 18.99 -12.74 -6.03
N THR A 479 18.96 -11.63 -6.76
CA THR A 479 19.53 -11.54 -8.12
C THR A 479 21.03 -11.77 -8.09
N ASP A 480 21.77 -11.10 -7.19
CA ASP A 480 23.23 -11.24 -7.06
C ASP A 480 23.62 -12.69 -6.72
N ARG A 481 22.86 -13.35 -5.82
CA ARG A 481 23.04 -14.79 -5.51
C ARG A 481 22.77 -15.65 -6.72
N SER A 482 21.69 -15.37 -7.46
CA SER A 482 21.34 -16.13 -8.66
C SER A 482 22.36 -15.96 -9.78
N ILE A 483 22.92 -14.76 -9.96
CA ILE A 483 24.02 -14.53 -10.88
C ILE A 483 25.25 -15.37 -10.49
N SER A 484 25.61 -15.37 -9.21
CA SER A 484 26.73 -16.18 -8.70
C SER A 484 26.52 -17.66 -8.95
N LEU A 485 25.33 -18.19 -8.64
CA LEU A 485 24.95 -19.58 -8.90
C LEU A 485 24.93 -19.89 -10.40
N GLY A 486 24.33 -19.02 -11.20
CA GLY A 486 24.25 -19.15 -12.65
C GLY A 486 25.66 -19.17 -13.30
N ARG A 487 26.59 -18.35 -12.83
CA ARG A 487 28.00 -18.36 -13.24
C ARG A 487 28.64 -19.73 -12.94
N GLU A 488 28.49 -20.21 -11.71
CA GLU A 488 29.03 -21.53 -11.32
C GLU A 488 28.46 -22.66 -12.18
N MET A 489 27.16 -22.64 -12.45
CA MET A 489 26.48 -23.60 -13.33
C MET A 489 27.00 -23.54 -14.76
N CYS A 490 27.15 -22.31 -15.30
CA CYS A 490 27.71 -22.10 -16.63
C CYS A 490 29.18 -22.57 -16.71
N GLU A 491 30.03 -22.20 -15.77
CA GLU A 491 31.45 -22.63 -15.74
C GLU A 491 31.57 -24.15 -15.73
N LYS A 492 30.75 -24.85 -14.92
CA LYS A 492 30.75 -26.34 -14.88
C LYS A 492 30.29 -26.94 -16.21
N ALA A 493 29.22 -26.40 -16.82
CA ALA A 493 28.67 -26.92 -18.07
C ALA A 493 29.58 -26.63 -19.28
N PHE A 494 30.08 -25.41 -19.40
CA PHE A 494 30.98 -24.99 -20.50
C PHE A 494 32.31 -25.74 -20.48
N ARG A 495 32.88 -26.00 -19.28
CA ARG A 495 34.10 -26.81 -19.12
C ARG A 495 33.91 -28.26 -19.64
N LYS A 496 32.72 -28.86 -19.48
CA LYS A 496 32.41 -30.19 -20.06
C LYS A 496 32.48 -30.18 -21.59
N HIS A 497 32.22 -29.00 -22.21
CA HIS A 497 32.28 -28.81 -23.67
C HIS A 497 33.58 -28.15 -24.14
N LYS A 498 34.63 -28.07 -23.28
CA LYS A 498 35.92 -27.47 -23.56
C LYS A 498 35.88 -25.97 -23.92
N LEU A 499 34.84 -25.28 -23.42
CA LEU A 499 34.65 -23.83 -23.55
C LEU A 499 35.05 -23.12 -22.26
N ASN A 500 35.65 -21.94 -22.39
CA ASN A 500 36.00 -21.08 -21.24
C ASN A 500 34.87 -20.02 -21.08
N PHE A 501 34.00 -20.24 -20.09
CA PHE A 501 32.87 -19.34 -19.83
C PHE A 501 33.31 -17.90 -19.45
N SER A 502 34.41 -17.78 -18.66
CA SER A 502 34.89 -16.48 -18.20
C SER A 502 35.40 -15.58 -19.34
N GLU A 503 35.88 -16.17 -20.44
CA GLU A 503 36.25 -15.44 -21.65
C GLU A 503 35.02 -15.09 -22.51
N LEU A 504 34.07 -15.98 -22.59
CA LEU A 504 32.88 -15.84 -23.44
C LEU A 504 31.83 -14.90 -22.88
N VAL A 505 31.71 -14.77 -21.58
CA VAL A 505 30.63 -14.00 -20.90
C VAL A 505 30.55 -12.52 -21.32
N ASN A 506 31.70 -11.94 -21.69
CA ASN A 506 31.80 -10.53 -22.09
C ASN A 506 31.91 -10.32 -23.61
N THR A 507 31.63 -11.36 -24.42
CA THR A 507 31.70 -11.27 -25.88
C THR A 507 30.36 -10.82 -26.47
N LYS A 508 30.45 -10.19 -27.68
CA LYS A 508 29.26 -9.81 -28.46
C LYS A 508 28.36 -10.99 -28.81
N GLU A 509 28.93 -12.18 -28.93
CA GLU A 509 28.19 -13.42 -29.20
C GLU A 509 27.30 -13.78 -28.02
N MET A 510 27.78 -13.65 -26.79
CA MET A 510 26.97 -13.89 -25.60
C MET A 510 25.88 -12.83 -25.42
N GLU A 511 26.17 -11.55 -25.76
CA GLU A 511 25.15 -10.50 -25.77
C GLU A 511 24.05 -10.78 -26.81
N ALA A 512 24.43 -11.25 -28.01
CA ALA A 512 23.45 -11.63 -29.05
C ALA A 512 22.57 -12.81 -28.57
N ILE A 513 23.14 -13.81 -27.90
CA ILE A 513 22.39 -14.90 -27.30
C ILE A 513 21.44 -14.41 -26.20
N ALA A 514 21.88 -13.48 -25.35
CA ALA A 514 21.02 -12.89 -24.35
C ALA A 514 19.80 -12.17 -24.98
N GLN A 515 20.02 -11.46 -26.09
CA GLN A 515 18.94 -10.81 -26.85
C GLN A 515 17.98 -11.82 -27.49
N GLU A 516 18.45 -12.97 -27.97
CA GLU A 516 17.60 -14.04 -28.48
C GLU A 516 16.69 -14.65 -27.40
N PHE A 517 17.14 -14.62 -26.13
CA PHE A 517 16.32 -14.99 -24.96
C PHE A 517 15.51 -13.83 -24.41
N ASN A 518 15.40 -12.70 -25.13
CA ASN A 518 14.71 -11.45 -24.76
C ASN A 518 15.29 -10.74 -23.51
N PHE A 519 16.59 -10.88 -23.25
CA PHE A 519 17.28 -10.15 -22.19
C PHE A 519 18.12 -9.01 -22.75
N LYS A 520 18.11 -7.87 -22.05
CA LYS A 520 18.91 -6.71 -22.43
C LYS A 520 20.40 -6.84 -22.08
N LYS A 521 20.72 -7.66 -21.07
CA LYS A 521 22.09 -7.85 -20.56
C LYS A 521 22.40 -9.32 -20.39
N THR A 522 23.67 -9.69 -20.58
CA THR A 522 24.16 -11.04 -20.31
C THR A 522 23.98 -11.46 -18.84
N GLU A 523 24.09 -10.51 -17.91
CA GLU A 523 23.88 -10.76 -16.49
C GLU A 523 22.44 -11.22 -16.18
N ASP A 524 21.44 -10.69 -16.89
CA ASP A 524 20.04 -11.11 -16.75
C ASP A 524 19.85 -12.56 -17.21
N LEU A 525 20.50 -12.95 -18.31
CA LEU A 525 20.51 -14.34 -18.77
C LEU A 525 21.14 -15.27 -17.73
N ILE A 526 22.30 -14.87 -17.16
CA ILE A 526 22.98 -15.65 -16.11
C ILE A 526 22.12 -15.78 -14.86
N ALA A 527 21.45 -14.69 -14.44
CA ALA A 527 20.51 -14.72 -13.32
C ALA A 527 19.38 -15.74 -13.58
N HIS A 528 18.82 -15.77 -14.79
CA HIS A 528 17.75 -16.70 -15.16
C HIS A 528 18.24 -18.15 -15.23
N ILE A 529 19.52 -18.37 -15.54
CA ILE A 529 20.15 -19.68 -15.40
C ILE A 529 20.25 -20.08 -13.91
N GLY A 530 20.67 -19.15 -13.06
CA GLY A 530 20.70 -19.38 -11.62
C GLY A 530 19.32 -19.60 -10.99
N TYR A 531 18.26 -19.00 -11.56
CA TYR A 531 16.86 -19.29 -11.20
C TYR A 531 16.34 -20.63 -11.75
N GLY A 532 17.12 -21.36 -12.56
CA GLY A 532 16.71 -22.62 -13.17
C GLY A 532 15.68 -22.48 -14.31
N LYS A 533 15.42 -21.25 -14.79
CA LYS A 533 14.49 -20.99 -15.89
C LYS A 533 15.09 -21.31 -17.27
N ILE A 534 16.41 -21.22 -17.38
CA ILE A 534 17.17 -21.52 -18.60
C ILE A 534 18.31 -22.46 -18.20
N THR A 535 18.56 -23.48 -19.02
CA THR A 535 19.67 -24.39 -18.75
C THR A 535 20.94 -23.91 -19.45
N PRO A 536 22.14 -24.09 -18.85
CA PRO A 536 23.42 -23.78 -19.51
C PRO A 536 23.57 -24.49 -20.86
N LEU A 537 22.99 -25.69 -21.04
CA LEU A 537 23.02 -26.44 -22.30
C LEU A 537 22.24 -25.74 -23.42
N GLN A 538 21.15 -25.06 -23.12
CA GLN A 538 20.42 -24.26 -24.10
C GLN A 538 21.28 -23.08 -24.65
N VAL A 539 22.10 -22.48 -23.79
CA VAL A 539 23.03 -21.42 -24.18
C VAL A 539 24.19 -21.99 -25.03
N ILE A 540 24.76 -23.12 -24.61
CA ILE A 540 25.81 -23.82 -25.36
C ILE A 540 25.34 -24.26 -26.75
N GLY A 541 24.11 -24.76 -26.86
CA GLY A 541 23.53 -25.18 -28.13
C GLY A 541 23.32 -24.03 -29.14
N LYS A 542 23.24 -22.79 -28.65
CA LYS A 542 23.19 -21.60 -29.51
C LYS A 542 24.57 -21.06 -29.88
N LEU A 543 25.57 -21.24 -29.00
CA LEU A 543 26.96 -20.91 -29.28
C LEU A 543 27.62 -21.86 -30.28
N LEU A 544 27.24 -23.14 -30.27
CA LEU A 544 27.78 -24.18 -31.14
C LEU A 544 26.63 -24.85 -31.92
N PRO A 545 26.19 -24.30 -33.08
CA PRO A 545 25.07 -24.84 -33.86
C PRO A 545 25.28 -26.27 -34.33
N ASP A 546 26.53 -26.74 -34.46
CA ASP A 546 26.88 -28.11 -34.82
C ASP A 546 26.73 -29.15 -33.71
N VAL A 547 26.53 -28.70 -32.47
CA VAL A 547 26.16 -29.54 -31.33
C VAL A 547 24.65 -29.58 -31.23
N LYS A 548 23.96 -30.27 -32.16
CA LYS A 548 22.54 -30.58 -32.06
C LYS A 548 22.30 -31.22 -30.70
N PRO A 549 21.38 -30.73 -29.86
CA PRO A 549 20.94 -31.44 -28.69
C PRO A 549 20.34 -32.77 -29.19
N LYS A 550 21.04 -33.86 -29.04
CA LYS A 550 20.46 -35.20 -29.24
C LYS A 550 19.25 -35.23 -28.30
N LYS A 551 18.07 -35.49 -28.87
CA LYS A 551 16.89 -35.88 -28.11
C LYS A 551 17.32 -37.03 -27.21
N GLU A 552 17.42 -36.79 -25.91
CA GLU A 552 17.85 -37.76 -24.89
C GLU A 552 16.70 -38.71 -24.49
N GLU A 553 15.91 -39.19 -25.45
CA GLU A 553 14.96 -40.29 -25.16
C GLU A 553 15.57 -41.66 -25.17
N THR A 554 16.86 -41.85 -25.54
CA THR A 554 17.42 -43.19 -25.70
C THR A 554 18.71 -43.49 -24.92
N LEU A 555 19.28 -42.53 -24.17
CA LEU A 555 20.48 -42.81 -23.36
C LEU A 555 20.19 -43.09 -21.89
N PHE A 556 19.00 -42.72 -21.41
CA PHE A 556 18.62 -42.90 -20.02
C PHE A 556 18.36 -44.34 -19.64
N SER A 557 17.88 -45.17 -20.58
CA SER A 557 17.66 -46.62 -20.32
C SER A 557 18.94 -47.46 -20.31
N LYS A 558 20.04 -46.97 -20.90
CA LYS A 558 21.34 -47.71 -20.92
C LYS A 558 22.29 -47.29 -19.79
N PHE A 559 22.03 -46.17 -19.09
CA PHE A 559 22.88 -45.74 -17.97
C PHE A 559 22.46 -46.30 -16.62
N ILE A 560 21.21 -46.72 -16.48
CA ILE A 560 20.70 -47.37 -15.26
C ILE A 560 21.30 -48.76 -15.02
N SER A 561 21.83 -49.39 -16.05
CA SER A 561 22.37 -50.78 -15.93
C SER A 561 23.88 -50.89 -15.68
N ARG A 562 24.63 -49.77 -15.57
CA ARG A 562 26.09 -49.79 -15.46
C ARG A 562 26.76 -48.93 -14.38
N ARG A 563 26.03 -48.51 -13.36
CA ARG A 563 26.65 -47.85 -12.19
C ARG A 563 26.23 -48.51 -10.87
N LYS A 564 26.65 -49.75 -10.71
CA LYS A 564 27.09 -50.21 -9.40
C LYS A 564 28.55 -49.74 -9.23
N GLU A 565 28.78 -49.10 -8.05
CA GLU A 565 30.07 -48.74 -7.49
C GLU A 565 30.79 -47.48 -8.02
N LYS A 566 30.52 -46.33 -7.36
CA LYS A 566 31.57 -45.49 -6.71
C LYS A 566 30.91 -44.48 -5.77
N LYS A 567 31.31 -44.56 -4.50
CA LYS A 567 30.98 -43.66 -3.41
C LYS A 567 31.32 -42.21 -3.76
N GLY A 568 30.38 -41.29 -3.65
CA GLY A 568 30.58 -39.85 -3.72
C GLY A 568 29.48 -39.13 -2.95
N LYS A 569 29.87 -38.49 -1.89
CA LYS A 569 29.23 -37.50 -0.98
C LYS A 569 27.72 -37.30 -1.05
N ASP A 570 27.12 -37.35 0.14
CA ASP A 570 25.73 -37.19 0.55
C ASP A 570 25.01 -36.04 -0.16
N THR A 571 24.02 -36.37 -0.95
CA THR A 571 22.90 -35.54 -1.33
C THR A 571 21.66 -36.06 -0.62
N ASP A 572 20.95 -35.18 0.07
CA ASP A 572 19.88 -35.43 1.03
C ASP A 572 18.72 -36.33 0.54
N GLY A 573 18.91 -37.61 0.34
CA GLY A 573 17.88 -38.65 0.30
C GLY A 573 16.64 -38.46 -0.59
N ILE A 574 16.61 -37.49 -1.52
CA ILE A 574 15.46 -37.17 -2.37
C ILE A 574 15.83 -37.32 -3.86
N ILE A 575 14.87 -37.85 -4.62
CA ILE A 575 14.91 -37.94 -6.08
C ILE A 575 13.97 -36.87 -6.64
N VAL A 576 14.49 -36.04 -7.55
CA VAL A 576 13.70 -35.08 -8.31
C VAL A 576 13.57 -35.62 -9.73
N ASP A 577 12.35 -35.66 -10.28
CA ASP A 577 12.12 -36.15 -11.63
C ASP A 577 12.93 -35.33 -12.65
N GLY A 578 13.97 -35.99 -13.23
CA GLY A 578 14.71 -35.53 -14.39
C GLY A 578 15.96 -34.69 -14.14
N GLN A 579 16.43 -34.44 -12.90
CA GLN A 579 17.64 -33.66 -12.67
C GLN A 579 18.49 -34.18 -11.50
N ASP A 580 19.72 -34.64 -11.80
CA ASP A 580 20.78 -34.89 -10.82
C ASP A 580 21.54 -33.53 -10.58
N ASP A 581 21.82 -33.18 -9.32
CA ASP A 581 22.56 -31.97 -8.86
C ASP A 581 21.75 -30.68 -8.61
N ILE A 582 20.54 -30.76 -8.08
CA ILE A 582 19.80 -29.57 -7.58
C ILE A 582 19.98 -29.46 -6.07
N LEU A 583 20.16 -28.23 -5.60
CA LEU A 583 20.20 -27.92 -4.18
C LEU A 583 18.80 -28.14 -3.57
N ILE A 584 18.69 -29.11 -2.67
CA ILE A 584 17.44 -29.45 -2.00
C ILE A 584 17.48 -28.92 -0.57
N ARG A 585 16.37 -28.31 -0.15
CA ARG A 585 16.14 -27.87 1.23
C ARG A 585 14.82 -28.39 1.73
N PHE A 586 14.76 -28.75 3.00
CA PHE A 586 13.52 -29.12 3.67
C PHE A 586 12.81 -27.87 4.24
N GLY A 587 11.50 -27.81 4.08
CA GLY A 587 10.68 -26.73 4.61
C GLY A 587 10.67 -26.75 6.14
N ASN A 588 11.20 -25.68 6.77
CA ASN A 588 11.22 -25.54 8.23
C ASN A 588 9.83 -25.53 8.88
N CYS A 589 8.79 -25.21 8.10
CA CYS A 589 7.40 -25.13 8.57
C CYS A 589 6.75 -26.50 8.78
N CYS A 590 7.25 -27.57 8.13
CA CYS A 590 6.64 -28.89 8.19
C CYS A 590 7.66 -30.03 8.39
N GLN A 591 8.95 -29.75 8.28
CA GLN A 591 10.08 -30.66 8.52
C GLN A 591 9.82 -32.08 8.00
N PRO A 592 9.77 -32.27 6.65
CA PRO A 592 9.46 -33.56 6.07
C PRO A 592 10.54 -34.59 6.39
N ILE A 593 10.14 -35.84 6.62
CA ILE A 593 11.02 -36.98 6.94
C ILE A 593 10.73 -38.17 6.01
N PRO A 594 11.64 -39.11 5.82
CA PRO A 594 11.39 -40.31 5.03
C PRO A 594 10.10 -41.02 5.46
N GLY A 595 9.27 -41.38 4.46
CA GLY A 595 7.94 -41.94 4.67
C GLY A 595 6.79 -40.89 4.58
N ASP A 596 7.06 -39.57 4.74
CA ASP A 596 6.06 -38.55 4.46
C ASP A 596 5.74 -38.46 2.96
N ALA A 597 4.48 -38.22 2.61
CA ALA A 597 4.12 -37.81 1.27
C ALA A 597 4.63 -36.36 1.06
N ILE A 598 5.49 -36.13 0.07
CA ILE A 598 6.21 -34.88 -0.15
C ILE A 598 5.90 -34.24 -1.50
N THR A 599 6.08 -32.95 -1.56
CA THR A 599 6.00 -32.13 -2.78
C THR A 599 7.13 -31.12 -2.78
N GLY A 600 7.75 -30.88 -3.93
CA GLY A 600 8.80 -29.89 -4.12
C GLY A 600 8.25 -28.61 -4.72
N TYR A 601 8.85 -27.49 -4.33
CA TYR A 601 8.59 -26.19 -4.95
C TYR A 601 9.91 -25.53 -5.33
N ILE A 602 9.98 -25.03 -6.56
CA ILE A 602 11.14 -24.27 -7.03
C ILE A 602 11.11 -22.90 -6.34
N THR A 603 12.11 -22.65 -5.51
CA THR A 603 12.27 -21.37 -4.79
C THR A 603 13.39 -20.54 -5.42
N HIS A 604 13.12 -19.21 -5.56
CA HIS A 604 14.08 -18.30 -6.17
C HIS A 604 15.41 -18.27 -5.38
N GLY A 605 16.50 -18.61 -6.05
CA GLY A 605 17.85 -18.54 -5.49
C GLY A 605 18.21 -19.56 -4.39
N ALA A 606 17.30 -20.51 -4.06
CA ALA A 606 17.51 -21.49 -2.99
C ALA A 606 17.37 -22.96 -3.43
N GLY A 607 17.13 -23.20 -4.73
CA GLY A 607 16.89 -24.57 -5.25
C GLY A 607 15.47 -25.04 -5.03
N ILE A 608 15.29 -26.34 -4.74
CA ILE A 608 13.98 -26.92 -4.48
C ILE A 608 13.76 -26.99 -2.96
N THR A 609 12.65 -26.40 -2.50
CA THR A 609 12.21 -26.56 -1.12
C THR A 609 11.15 -27.68 -1.08
N VAL A 610 11.41 -28.69 -0.29
CA VAL A 610 10.53 -29.86 -0.14
C VAL A 610 9.66 -29.68 1.10
N HIS A 611 8.36 -29.84 0.91
CA HIS A 611 7.34 -29.78 1.94
C HIS A 611 6.55 -31.09 2.02
N ARG A 612 5.89 -31.32 3.14
CA ARG A 612 4.84 -32.34 3.23
C ARG A 612 3.66 -31.95 2.34
N GLN A 613 3.00 -32.92 1.70
CA GLN A 613 1.91 -32.68 0.75
C GLN A 613 0.71 -31.91 1.36
N GLY A 614 0.47 -32.02 2.66
CA GLY A 614 -0.60 -31.30 3.38
C GLY A 614 -0.15 -30.01 4.09
N CYS A 615 1.05 -29.48 3.83
CA CYS A 615 1.57 -28.31 4.51
C CYS A 615 0.80 -27.04 4.10
N VAL A 616 0.25 -26.31 5.08
CA VAL A 616 -0.52 -25.07 4.85
C VAL A 616 0.26 -24.01 4.07
N ASN A 617 1.57 -23.93 4.29
CA ASN A 617 2.43 -23.01 3.55
C ASN A 617 2.69 -23.46 2.12
N ALA A 618 2.79 -24.77 1.89
CA ALA A 618 2.93 -25.35 0.55
C ALA A 618 1.66 -25.16 -0.29
N LEU A 619 0.49 -25.30 0.31
CA LEU A 619 -0.82 -25.09 -0.34
C LEU A 619 -1.05 -23.63 -0.78
N LYS A 620 -0.36 -22.66 -0.19
CA LYS A 620 -0.41 -21.24 -0.57
C LYS A 620 0.59 -20.87 -1.65
N MET A 621 1.50 -21.77 -2.03
CA MET A 621 2.50 -21.52 -3.07
C MET A 621 1.90 -21.66 -4.47
N ASN A 622 2.49 -20.96 -5.45
CA ASN A 622 2.02 -21.02 -6.83
C ASN A 622 2.14 -22.43 -7.40
N PRO A 623 1.03 -23.05 -7.87
CA PRO A 623 1.03 -24.40 -8.44
C PRO A 623 1.99 -24.59 -9.63
N GLU A 624 2.27 -23.54 -10.40
CA GLU A 624 3.19 -23.58 -11.54
C GLU A 624 4.67 -23.83 -11.14
N ARG A 625 4.99 -23.67 -9.85
CA ARG A 625 6.33 -23.92 -9.29
C ARG A 625 6.45 -25.27 -8.60
N GLN A 626 5.37 -26.03 -8.61
CA GLN A 626 5.35 -27.36 -8.00
C GLN A 626 6.10 -28.35 -8.88
N ILE A 627 6.91 -29.21 -8.25
CA ILE A 627 7.65 -30.30 -8.89
C ILE A 627 7.42 -31.59 -8.13
N GLN A 628 7.36 -32.68 -8.84
CA GLN A 628 7.26 -34.01 -8.20
C GLN A 628 8.61 -34.40 -7.63
N VAL A 629 8.60 -34.81 -6.37
CA VAL A 629 9.77 -35.27 -5.63
C VAL A 629 9.41 -36.55 -4.87
N SER A 630 10.34 -37.44 -4.74
CA SER A 630 10.16 -38.70 -3.99
C SER A 630 11.38 -39.01 -3.11
N TRP A 631 11.13 -39.74 -2.02
CA TRP A 631 12.22 -40.23 -1.20
C TRP A 631 13.01 -41.31 -1.92
N ARG A 632 14.33 -41.31 -1.75
CA ARG A 632 15.21 -42.39 -2.23
C ARG A 632 15.08 -43.57 -1.25
N GLU A 633 14.87 -44.77 -1.75
CA GLU A 633 14.89 -46.00 -0.94
C GLU A 633 16.25 -46.16 -0.23
N GLY A 634 16.20 -46.39 1.10
CA GLY A 634 17.40 -46.57 1.91
C GLY A 634 18.11 -45.28 2.36
N SER A 635 17.42 -44.15 2.38
CA SER A 635 17.94 -42.89 2.93
C SER A 635 18.28 -43.08 4.42
N ALA A 636 19.57 -43.21 4.75
CA ALA A 636 20.05 -43.27 6.13
C ALA A 636 20.47 -41.89 6.58
N GLY A 637 19.67 -41.26 7.45
CA GLY A 637 19.96 -39.93 8.03
C GLY A 637 19.18 -39.74 9.33
N ALA A 638 19.61 -38.74 10.11
CA ALA A 638 18.85 -38.25 11.27
C ALA A 638 18.09 -36.99 10.86
N PHE A 639 16.77 -37.07 10.82
CA PHE A 639 15.89 -35.99 10.41
C PHE A 639 15.28 -35.32 11.64
N GLN A 640 15.24 -33.97 11.66
CA GLN A 640 14.70 -33.22 12.79
C GLN A 640 13.20 -33.03 12.66
N VAL A 641 12.46 -33.35 13.74
CA VAL A 641 11.01 -33.14 13.82
C VAL A 641 10.66 -32.43 15.10
N ARG A 642 9.75 -31.46 15.02
CA ARG A 642 9.18 -30.79 16.18
C ARG A 642 7.89 -31.46 16.61
N LEU A 643 7.80 -31.79 17.90
CA LEU A 643 6.61 -32.32 18.56
C LEU A 643 6.08 -31.29 19.53
N ASN A 644 4.82 -30.92 19.43
CA ASN A 644 4.11 -30.15 20.43
C ASN A 644 3.65 -31.09 21.54
N VAL A 645 3.83 -30.68 22.79
CA VAL A 645 3.50 -31.47 23.98
C VAL A 645 2.65 -30.64 24.91
N GLN A 646 1.53 -31.22 25.35
CA GLN A 646 0.72 -30.73 26.46
C GLN A 646 0.71 -31.80 27.55
N ALA A 647 1.09 -31.42 28.76
CA ALA A 647 1.21 -32.31 29.88
C ALA A 647 0.85 -31.64 31.22
N TYR A 648 0.52 -32.43 32.24
CA TYR A 648 0.37 -31.92 33.61
C TYR A 648 1.74 -31.67 34.22
N ASP A 649 1.87 -30.52 34.92
CA ASP A 649 3.08 -30.16 35.63
C ASP A 649 3.28 -31.12 36.83
N LYS A 650 4.24 -32.04 36.69
CA LYS A 650 4.60 -33.03 37.68
C LYS A 650 6.11 -33.07 37.85
N THR A 651 6.56 -33.15 39.12
CA THR A 651 7.98 -33.35 39.41
C THR A 651 8.52 -34.58 38.67
N GLY A 652 9.55 -34.39 37.82
CA GLY A 652 10.17 -35.46 37.05
C GLY A 652 9.63 -35.61 35.61
N LEU A 653 8.65 -34.83 35.17
CA LEU A 653 8.09 -34.90 33.81
C LEU A 653 9.19 -34.89 32.74
N LEU A 654 10.14 -33.98 32.81
CA LEU A 654 11.24 -33.87 31.85
C LEU A 654 12.17 -35.10 31.88
N ALA A 655 12.38 -35.67 33.06
CA ALA A 655 13.20 -36.90 33.25
C ALA A 655 12.50 -38.10 32.62
N ASP A 656 11.19 -38.25 32.81
CA ASP A 656 10.40 -39.35 32.22
C ASP A 656 10.41 -39.25 30.68
N LEU A 657 10.15 -38.06 30.11
CA LEU A 657 10.17 -37.82 28.68
C LEU A 657 11.56 -38.09 28.07
N SER A 658 12.63 -37.56 28.69
CA SER A 658 14.01 -37.76 28.20
C SER A 658 14.49 -39.21 28.33
N THR A 659 14.08 -39.93 29.39
CA THR A 659 14.42 -41.33 29.56
C THR A 659 13.78 -42.19 28.48
N LEU A 660 12.52 -41.95 28.13
CA LEU A 660 11.82 -42.66 27.08
C LEU A 660 12.44 -42.36 25.69
N LEU A 661 12.73 -41.08 25.39
CA LEU A 661 13.39 -40.68 24.15
C LEU A 661 14.77 -41.40 24.00
N LYS A 662 15.54 -41.47 25.08
CA LYS A 662 16.81 -42.21 25.11
C LYS A 662 16.61 -43.69 24.81
N GLN A 663 15.59 -44.36 25.40
CA GLN A 663 15.27 -45.75 25.13
C GLN A 663 14.90 -45.99 23.66
N MET A 664 14.33 -45.00 23.02
CA MET A 664 13.94 -45.03 21.60
C MET A 664 15.06 -44.62 20.66
N ASN A 665 16.28 -44.38 21.14
CA ASN A 665 17.40 -43.86 20.34
C ASN A 665 17.09 -42.57 19.59
N ALA A 666 16.20 -41.73 20.14
CA ALA A 666 15.90 -40.42 19.62
C ALA A 666 16.73 -39.34 20.33
N ASN A 667 17.57 -38.64 19.58
CA ASN A 667 18.36 -37.54 20.11
C ASN A 667 17.51 -36.29 20.20
N VAL A 668 17.57 -35.63 21.35
CA VAL A 668 16.87 -34.35 21.58
C VAL A 668 17.78 -33.20 21.16
N VAL A 669 17.29 -32.33 20.25
CA VAL A 669 18.02 -31.21 19.69
C VAL A 669 17.68 -29.90 20.42
N ASP A 670 16.39 -29.70 20.72
CA ASP A 670 15.89 -28.52 21.43
C ASP A 670 14.66 -28.87 22.25
N ILE A 671 14.51 -28.24 23.44
CA ILE A 671 13.36 -28.39 24.32
C ILE A 671 12.93 -27.01 24.81
N ARG A 672 11.64 -26.73 24.73
CA ARG A 672 11.02 -25.60 25.43
C ARG A 672 9.73 -26.05 26.04
N LEU A 673 9.65 -25.94 27.36
CA LEU A 673 8.46 -26.24 28.14
C LEU A 673 8.17 -25.04 29.04
N GLU A 674 6.95 -24.56 28.98
CA GLU A 674 6.47 -23.43 29.79
C GLU A 674 5.32 -23.92 30.67
N SER A 675 5.44 -23.71 31.99
CA SER A 675 4.39 -24.04 32.95
C SER A 675 3.38 -22.88 33.05
N GLU A 676 2.11 -23.20 32.90
CA GLU A 676 1.01 -22.25 33.06
C GLU A 676 0.43 -22.28 34.49
N LYS A 677 -0.30 -21.21 34.84
CA LYS A 677 -0.94 -21.06 36.18
C LYS A 677 -1.96 -22.16 36.51
N ASN A 678 -2.42 -22.92 35.53
CA ASN A 678 -3.39 -24.03 35.64
C ASN A 678 -2.74 -25.40 35.92
N LYS A 679 -1.45 -25.44 36.21
CA LYS A 679 -0.65 -26.66 36.35
C LYS A 679 -0.52 -27.49 35.07
N MET A 680 -0.69 -26.84 33.92
CA MET A 680 -0.41 -27.43 32.62
C MET A 680 0.97 -26.96 32.13
N VAL A 681 1.67 -27.84 31.44
CA VAL A 681 2.92 -27.54 30.74
C VAL A 681 2.63 -27.65 29.26
N ASN A 682 2.87 -26.53 28.54
CA ASN A 682 2.82 -26.48 27.09
C ASN A 682 4.23 -26.22 26.55
N GLY A 683 4.55 -26.86 25.44
CA GLY A 683 5.84 -26.62 24.81
C GLY A 683 6.13 -27.52 23.63
N PHE A 684 7.39 -27.60 23.26
CA PHE A 684 7.81 -28.46 22.17
C PHE A 684 9.16 -29.12 22.40
N PHE A 685 9.34 -30.27 21.75
CA PHE A 685 10.60 -30.97 21.58
C PHE A 685 10.98 -31.02 20.12
N THR A 686 12.22 -30.72 19.81
CA THR A 686 12.81 -31.03 18.51
C THR A 686 13.68 -32.27 18.68
N ILE A 687 13.30 -33.37 18.04
CA ILE A 687 13.99 -34.67 18.13
C ILE A 687 14.52 -35.09 16.75
N ALA A 688 15.58 -35.90 16.78
CA ALA A 688 16.13 -36.51 15.59
C ALA A 688 15.56 -37.95 15.43
N VAL A 689 14.91 -38.20 14.29
CA VAL A 689 14.28 -39.50 13.96
C VAL A 689 14.80 -40.04 12.64
N LYS A 690 14.62 -41.33 12.40
CA LYS A 690 15.09 -42.00 11.16
C LYS A 690 14.07 -41.82 10.02
N ASP A 691 12.81 -42.10 10.32
CA ASP A 691 11.69 -42.15 9.39
C ASP A 691 10.35 -41.92 10.13
N ILE A 692 9.25 -42.06 9.40
CA ILE A 692 7.89 -41.84 9.94
C ILE A 692 7.52 -42.96 10.94
N ASP A 693 7.92 -44.21 10.68
CA ASP A 693 7.60 -45.34 11.56
C ASP A 693 8.28 -45.18 12.93
N HIS A 694 9.54 -44.75 12.93
CA HIS A 694 10.27 -44.43 14.16
C HIS A 694 9.62 -43.27 14.91
N LEU A 695 9.10 -42.23 14.21
CA LEU A 695 8.39 -41.12 14.79
C LEU A 695 7.08 -41.54 15.44
N ASP A 696 6.28 -42.37 14.77
CA ASP A 696 4.98 -42.87 15.23
C ASP A 696 5.12 -43.77 16.46
N ASP A 697 6.16 -44.57 16.50
CA ASP A 697 6.52 -45.38 17.69
C ASP A 697 6.85 -44.48 18.90
N ILE A 698 7.61 -43.41 18.68
CA ILE A 698 7.94 -42.42 19.74
C ILE A 698 6.67 -41.74 20.23
N ILE A 699 5.82 -41.22 19.35
CA ILE A 699 4.58 -40.56 19.71
C ILE A 699 3.66 -41.50 20.49
N THR A 700 3.54 -42.75 20.03
CA THR A 700 2.69 -43.76 20.69
C THR A 700 3.15 -44.07 22.10
N LYS A 701 4.46 -44.13 22.33
CA LYS A 701 5.01 -44.42 23.65
C LYS A 701 4.97 -43.18 24.57
N LEU A 702 5.22 -42.01 24.05
CA LEU A 702 5.09 -40.75 24.81
C LEU A 702 3.65 -40.50 25.28
N LYS A 703 2.65 -40.88 24.48
CA LYS A 703 1.22 -40.81 24.87
C LYS A 703 0.84 -41.73 26.03
N LYS A 704 1.65 -42.75 26.34
CA LYS A 704 1.42 -43.67 27.45
C LYS A 704 1.93 -43.17 28.80
N ILE A 705 2.59 -42.02 28.81
CA ILE A 705 3.04 -41.36 30.06
C ILE A 705 1.82 -40.71 30.72
N ASP A 706 1.44 -41.05 31.94
CA ASP A 706 0.23 -40.59 32.62
C ASP A 706 0.11 -39.06 32.74
N SER A 707 1.21 -38.36 32.74
CA SER A 707 1.23 -36.87 32.80
C SER A 707 1.07 -36.21 31.43
N VAL A 708 1.17 -36.93 30.32
CA VAL A 708 1.05 -36.39 28.96
C VAL A 708 -0.42 -36.44 28.53
N GLN A 709 -0.96 -35.26 28.21
CA GLN A 709 -2.34 -35.13 27.77
C GLN A 709 -2.45 -35.24 26.24
N GLU A 710 -1.59 -34.51 25.53
CA GLU A 710 -1.57 -34.51 24.07
C GLU A 710 -0.13 -34.38 23.55
N ILE A 711 0.16 -35.13 22.49
CA ILE A 711 1.38 -34.96 21.68
C ILE A 711 0.96 -35.00 20.21
N SER A 712 1.41 -34.01 19.49
CA SER A 712 1.20 -33.90 18.04
C SER A 712 2.46 -33.41 17.34
N ARG A 713 2.63 -33.81 16.09
CA ARG A 713 3.68 -33.26 15.23
C ARG A 713 3.31 -31.82 14.83
N ALA A 714 4.26 -30.88 14.97
CA ALA A 714 4.05 -29.46 14.68
C ALA A 714 3.82 -29.18 13.17
#